data_676a2580ec78f41b1a9da6efb8673c57
#
_entry.id   676a2580ec78f41b1a9da6efb8673c57
#
_cell.length_a   1.000
_cell.length_b   1.000
_cell.length_c   1.000
_cell.angle_alpha   90.00
_cell.angle_beta   90.00
_cell.angle_gamma   90.00
#
_symmetry.space_group_name_H-M   'P 1'
#
loop_
_entity.id
_entity.type
_entity.pdbx_description
1 polymer ?
#
loop_
_entity_poly.entity_id
_entity_poly.type
_entity_poly.pdbx_seq_one_letter_code
_entity_poly.pdbx_strand_id
1 'polypeptide(L)'
;MAFTDPFIRRPVLATVVSLLIVLLGFQAWSKLPLRQYPQMENALITVTTAYPGANAETIQGYITQPMQQSLASAEGIDYMTSVSRQNFSVISIYARIGANSDRLFTELLAKANEVKNQLPQDAEDPVLSKEAADASALMYISFFSKELSNPQITDYLSRVIQPKLATLPGMAEAEILGNQVFAMRLWLDPVKLAGFGLSASDVTDAVRKYNFLSAAGEVKGEYVVTSINANTELKSAEAFAAIPLKVEGDSRVLLSDVARVEMGAENYDSISSFGGTPSVYIGIKATPGANPLDVIKEVRKIMPDLEAQLPPNLKGEIAYDATLFIQASIDEVVKTLFEAVLIVIVVVFLFLGALRSVVIPVVTIPLSMIGVMFFMQMMGYSINLLTLLAMVLAIGLVVDDAIVVVENIHRHIEEGKTPLDAAIEGAREIAMPVVSMTITLAAVYAPIGFLTGLTGALFKEFALTLAGAVVISGIVALTLSPMMCAFLLRHDENPSGLAHRLDLIFEGLKRRYQSMLHGTLNTRPVVLVFAVIVLCLIPVLLTFTKSELAPDEDQGIIFMIANAPQPANLDYLSTYTDEFVTIFKTFPEYYSSFQINGFNGVQSGIGGFLLKPWNERSRTQMQILPEVQAKLESISGLQIFGFNLPSLPGTGEGLPFQFVISSANDYESLLQVADRVKKRAMESGKFAFVDLDLAFDKPEVVVDIDRAKAAQMGVSMQDLGGTLATLLGEAEINRFTIEGRSYKVIAQVERPFRDNPDWLNNYYVKNTQGQLLALSTLITVTDRARPRQLNQFQQLNSGILSGVPLVSMGEAIDTVRQIAREEAPVGYAFDYAGASRQYVQEGSALWVTFALALAIIFLVLAAQFESFRDPLVILVTVPLSICGALIPLFLGWSSMNIYTQVGLVTLIGLISKHGILIVEFANQLRKDKGLTPREAVEEAAAIRLRPVLMTTAAMVFGMVPLIIATGAGAVSRFDIGMVIATGMSIGTLFTLFVLPCVYTLLAKPDKP
;
A
#
# COMPACT_ATOMS: atom_id res chain seq x y z
N MET A 1 18.00 46.36 -21.81
CA MET A 1 18.72 45.67 -20.71
C MET A 1 18.18 44.28 -20.64
N ALA A 2 19.02 43.26 -20.70
CA ALA A 2 18.59 41.91 -20.49
C ALA A 2 18.20 41.68 -18.99
N PHE A 3 17.32 40.76 -18.71
CA PHE A 3 16.81 40.48 -17.37
C PHE A 3 17.94 40.18 -16.35
N THR A 4 19.05 39.62 -16.78
CA THR A 4 20.22 39.24 -15.96
C THR A 4 21.07 40.44 -15.53
N ASP A 5 21.15 41.51 -16.32
CA ASP A 5 22.03 42.63 -16.05
C ASP A 5 21.86 43.29 -14.68
N PRO A 6 20.61 43.56 -14.20
CA PRO A 6 20.40 44.15 -12.88
C PRO A 6 21.01 43.35 -11.72
N PHE A 7 20.98 42.01 -11.82
CA PHE A 7 21.50 41.11 -10.79
C PHE A 7 23.02 41.07 -10.78
N ILE A 8 23.67 41.14 -11.95
CA ILE A 8 25.14 41.17 -12.08
C ILE A 8 25.70 42.52 -11.59
N ARG A 9 25.05 43.65 -11.97
CA ARG A 9 25.48 44.99 -11.58
C ARG A 9 25.14 45.37 -10.15
N ARG A 10 24.17 44.69 -9.52
CA ARG A 10 23.71 44.91 -8.14
C ARG A 10 23.83 43.60 -7.33
N PRO A 11 25.02 43.24 -6.86
CA PRO A 11 25.24 41.97 -6.18
C PRO A 11 24.39 41.79 -4.94
N VAL A 12 24.09 42.90 -4.24
CA VAL A 12 23.20 42.87 -3.06
C VAL A 12 21.79 42.41 -3.44
N LEU A 13 21.29 42.81 -4.61
CA LEU A 13 19.97 42.39 -5.08
C LEU A 13 19.91 40.88 -5.31
N ALA A 14 20.91 40.29 -5.99
CA ALA A 14 21.00 38.86 -6.21
C ALA A 14 21.10 38.05 -4.89
N THR A 15 21.92 38.57 -3.94
CA THR A 15 22.07 37.97 -2.62
C THR A 15 20.77 38.03 -1.80
N VAL A 16 20.06 39.16 -1.82
CA VAL A 16 18.77 39.32 -1.11
C VAL A 16 17.71 38.37 -1.65
N VAL A 17 17.59 38.23 -2.99
CA VAL A 17 16.66 37.28 -3.60
C VAL A 17 16.98 35.85 -3.18
N SER A 18 18.26 35.46 -3.20
CA SER A 18 18.72 34.14 -2.78
C SER A 18 18.44 33.88 -1.30
N LEU A 19 18.69 34.86 -0.42
CA LEU A 19 18.40 34.75 1.01
C LEU A 19 16.89 34.68 1.29
N LEU A 20 16.04 35.36 0.50
CA LEU A 20 14.59 35.21 0.59
C LEU A 20 14.14 33.79 0.24
N ILE A 21 14.71 33.22 -0.82
CA ILE A 21 14.42 31.82 -1.19
C ILE A 21 14.79 30.86 -0.04
N VAL A 22 15.99 31.05 0.57
CA VAL A 22 16.42 30.23 1.72
C VAL A 22 15.49 30.40 2.91
N LEU A 23 15.12 31.62 3.25
CA LEU A 23 14.27 31.92 4.40
C LEU A 23 12.88 31.30 4.24
N LEU A 24 12.25 31.49 3.09
CA LEU A 24 10.94 30.91 2.77
C LEU A 24 10.99 29.39 2.73
N GLY A 25 12.03 28.80 2.14
CA GLY A 25 12.21 27.36 2.08
C GLY A 25 12.48 26.75 3.45
N PHE A 26 13.25 27.39 4.32
CA PHE A 26 13.49 26.92 5.68
C PHE A 26 12.22 26.97 6.56
N GLN A 27 11.42 28.05 6.39
CA GLN A 27 10.11 28.14 7.01
C GLN A 27 9.18 27.00 6.51
N ALA A 28 9.22 26.71 5.22
CA ALA A 28 8.43 25.63 4.62
C ALA A 28 8.83 24.27 5.18
N TRP A 29 10.12 23.96 5.29
CA TRP A 29 10.62 22.70 5.84
C TRP A 29 10.02 22.38 7.20
N SER A 30 9.95 23.36 8.11
CA SER A 30 9.42 23.15 9.47
C SER A 30 7.90 22.89 9.51
N LYS A 31 7.19 23.15 8.39
CA LYS A 31 5.72 23.00 8.32
C LYS A 31 5.25 21.88 7.42
N LEU A 32 6.12 21.37 6.53
CA LEU A 32 5.78 20.28 5.66
C LEU A 32 5.57 18.98 6.45
N PRO A 33 4.45 18.27 6.26
CA PRO A 33 4.23 16.98 6.91
C PRO A 33 5.21 15.93 6.33
N LEU A 34 5.72 15.08 7.21
CA LEU A 34 6.57 13.94 6.83
C LEU A 34 5.69 12.70 6.70
N ARG A 35 5.66 12.06 5.54
CA ARG A 35 4.83 10.89 5.22
C ARG A 35 5.65 9.82 4.51
N GLN A 36 5.13 8.61 4.40
CA GLN A 36 5.72 7.57 3.53
C GLN A 36 5.44 7.89 2.06
N TYR A 37 4.18 8.12 1.73
CA TYR A 37 3.66 8.41 0.39
C TYR A 37 2.83 9.70 0.41
N PRO A 38 2.53 10.31 -0.76
CA PRO A 38 1.57 11.38 -0.88
C PRO A 38 0.24 11.04 -0.22
N GLN A 39 -0.48 12.06 0.22
CA GLN A 39 -1.81 11.86 0.78
C GLN A 39 -2.75 11.33 -0.30
N MET A 40 -3.31 10.14 -0.03
CA MET A 40 -4.30 9.52 -0.90
C MET A 40 -5.56 9.25 -0.11
N GLU A 41 -6.70 9.59 -0.69
CA GLU A 41 -7.98 9.11 -0.21
C GLU A 41 -8.30 7.80 -0.92
N ASN A 42 -7.97 6.71 -0.28
CA ASN A 42 -8.34 5.36 -0.66
C ASN A 42 -9.05 4.73 0.53
N ALA A 43 -10.36 4.70 0.50
CA ALA A 43 -11.17 4.23 1.62
C ALA A 43 -11.81 2.88 1.29
N LEU A 44 -11.74 1.98 2.25
CA LEU A 44 -12.58 0.80 2.36
C LEU A 44 -13.69 1.09 3.36
N ILE A 45 -14.92 0.93 2.93
CA ILE A 45 -16.09 1.01 3.80
C ILE A 45 -16.67 -0.39 3.92
N THR A 46 -16.68 -0.91 5.15
CA THR A 46 -17.17 -2.25 5.44
C THR A 46 -18.50 -2.16 6.15
N VAL A 47 -19.49 -2.90 5.67
CA VAL A 47 -20.80 -3.06 6.31
C VAL A 47 -20.90 -4.48 6.84
N THR A 48 -20.89 -4.61 8.16
CA THR A 48 -20.97 -5.91 8.85
C THR A 48 -22.33 -6.04 9.52
N THR A 49 -23.00 -7.16 9.29
CA THR A 49 -24.29 -7.49 9.93
C THR A 49 -24.21 -8.90 10.50
N ALA A 50 -24.40 -9.01 11.81
CA ALA A 50 -24.43 -10.30 12.48
C ALA A 50 -25.88 -10.86 12.51
N TYR A 51 -25.97 -12.18 12.29
CA TYR A 51 -27.20 -12.94 12.50
C TYR A 51 -26.83 -14.31 13.10
N PRO A 52 -26.68 -14.35 14.43
CA PRO A 52 -26.23 -15.57 15.13
C PRO A 52 -27.08 -16.79 14.80
N GLY A 53 -26.43 -17.92 14.54
CA GLY A 53 -27.07 -19.18 14.20
C GLY A 53 -27.49 -19.35 12.75
N ALA A 54 -27.51 -18.29 11.93
CA ALA A 54 -27.89 -18.37 10.53
C ALA A 54 -26.76 -18.95 9.66
N ASN A 55 -27.10 -19.80 8.68
CA ASN A 55 -26.15 -20.32 7.71
C ASN A 55 -25.87 -19.31 6.59
N ALA A 56 -24.86 -19.57 5.76
CA ALA A 56 -24.42 -18.65 4.71
C ALA A 56 -25.51 -18.34 3.67
N GLU A 57 -26.37 -19.29 3.30
CA GLU A 57 -27.44 -19.09 2.33
C GLU A 57 -28.54 -18.15 2.89
N THR A 58 -28.91 -18.32 4.16
CA THR A 58 -29.84 -17.43 4.87
C THR A 58 -29.28 -16.03 4.98
N ILE A 59 -28.01 -15.90 5.36
CA ILE A 59 -27.31 -14.61 5.42
C ILE A 59 -27.31 -13.95 4.04
N GLN A 60 -26.96 -14.68 2.99
CA GLN A 60 -26.92 -14.14 1.63
C GLN A 60 -28.29 -13.62 1.19
N GLY A 61 -29.33 -14.43 1.35
CA GLY A 61 -30.67 -14.12 0.82
C GLY A 61 -31.38 -13.01 1.59
N TYR A 62 -31.29 -13.03 2.91
CA TYR A 62 -32.06 -12.11 3.78
C TYR A 62 -31.31 -10.86 4.23
N ILE A 63 -29.98 -10.87 4.18
CA ILE A 63 -29.15 -9.74 4.63
C ILE A 63 -28.30 -9.18 3.51
N THR A 64 -27.41 -10.01 2.92
CA THR A 64 -26.41 -9.52 1.98
C THR A 64 -27.03 -8.97 0.70
N GLN A 65 -27.94 -9.69 0.06
CA GLN A 65 -28.55 -9.24 -1.20
C GLN A 65 -29.38 -7.94 -1.07
N PRO A 66 -30.32 -7.79 -0.11
CA PRO A 66 -31.04 -6.52 0.05
C PRO A 66 -30.11 -5.35 0.35
N MET A 67 -29.09 -5.59 1.19
CA MET A 67 -28.11 -4.56 1.54
C MET A 67 -27.29 -4.13 0.33
N GLN A 68 -26.72 -5.06 -0.42
CA GLN A 68 -25.93 -4.76 -1.64
C GLN A 68 -26.73 -4.00 -2.70
N GLN A 69 -27.98 -4.35 -2.92
CA GLN A 69 -28.85 -3.70 -3.90
C GLN A 69 -29.03 -2.22 -3.57
N SER A 70 -29.20 -1.89 -2.30
CA SER A 70 -29.31 -0.50 -1.86
C SER A 70 -27.97 0.23 -1.96
N LEU A 71 -26.91 -0.36 -1.43
CA LEU A 71 -25.59 0.25 -1.36
C LEU A 71 -24.97 0.50 -2.74
N ALA A 72 -25.24 -0.35 -3.73
CA ALA A 72 -24.69 -0.25 -5.08
C ALA A 72 -25.06 1.04 -5.83
N SER A 73 -26.09 1.75 -5.38
CA SER A 73 -26.55 3.01 -5.98
C SER A 73 -25.72 4.24 -5.56
N ALA A 74 -24.80 4.12 -4.59
CA ALA A 74 -24.00 5.22 -4.10
C ALA A 74 -22.91 5.66 -5.10
N GLU A 75 -22.66 6.97 -5.17
CA GLU A 75 -21.62 7.53 -6.04
C GLU A 75 -20.21 7.36 -5.46
N GLY A 76 -19.23 7.09 -6.31
CA GLY A 76 -17.82 7.02 -5.90
C GLY A 76 -17.30 5.64 -5.57
N ILE A 77 -18.10 4.59 -5.74
CA ILE A 77 -17.68 3.20 -5.62
C ILE A 77 -16.81 2.79 -6.83
N ASP A 78 -15.67 2.15 -6.58
CA ASP A 78 -14.90 1.45 -7.61
C ASP A 78 -15.45 0.05 -7.82
N TYR A 79 -15.49 -0.76 -6.76
CA TYR A 79 -16.11 -2.09 -6.77
C TYR A 79 -16.59 -2.48 -5.37
N MET A 80 -17.43 -3.49 -5.33
CA MET A 80 -18.01 -4.01 -4.12
C MET A 80 -17.87 -5.53 -4.08
N THR A 81 -17.41 -6.06 -2.95
CA THR A 81 -17.39 -7.49 -2.66
C THR A 81 -18.28 -7.79 -1.47
N SER A 82 -18.80 -8.99 -1.38
CA SER A 82 -19.44 -9.45 -0.16
C SER A 82 -19.11 -10.89 0.13
N VAL A 83 -19.13 -11.18 1.43
CA VAL A 83 -18.92 -12.51 1.99
C VAL A 83 -20.09 -12.81 2.93
N SER A 84 -20.86 -13.83 2.56
CA SER A 84 -21.89 -14.40 3.45
C SER A 84 -21.38 -15.71 4.01
N ARG A 85 -21.20 -15.74 5.32
CA ARG A 85 -20.75 -16.92 6.07
C ARG A 85 -21.67 -17.17 7.26
N GLN A 86 -21.49 -18.29 7.92
CA GLN A 86 -22.26 -18.57 9.12
C GLN A 86 -22.16 -17.42 10.13
N ASN A 87 -23.28 -16.93 10.61
CA ASN A 87 -23.45 -15.84 11.57
C ASN A 87 -23.23 -14.42 11.04
N PHE A 88 -22.56 -14.20 9.90
CA PHE A 88 -22.13 -12.87 9.47
C PHE A 88 -22.30 -12.59 7.98
N SER A 89 -22.75 -11.39 7.67
CA SER A 89 -22.62 -10.75 6.36
C SER A 89 -21.57 -9.65 6.44
N VAL A 90 -20.61 -9.66 5.53
CA VAL A 90 -19.59 -8.60 5.39
C VAL A 90 -19.64 -8.09 3.95
N ILE A 91 -19.93 -6.81 3.77
CA ILE A 91 -19.92 -6.15 2.47
C ILE A 91 -18.80 -5.12 2.46
N SER A 92 -17.84 -5.31 1.58
CA SER A 92 -16.66 -4.44 1.44
C SER A 92 -16.82 -3.56 0.20
N ILE A 93 -16.82 -2.25 0.40
CA ILE A 93 -17.02 -1.23 -0.63
C ILE A 93 -15.74 -0.45 -0.78
N TYR A 94 -15.08 -0.62 -1.92
CA TYR A 94 -13.85 0.08 -2.25
C TYR A 94 -14.18 1.40 -2.96
N ALA A 95 -13.79 2.51 -2.35
CA ALA A 95 -13.94 3.83 -2.94
C ALA A 95 -12.96 4.04 -4.10
N ARG A 96 -13.36 4.82 -5.11
CA ARG A 96 -12.43 5.27 -6.14
C ARG A 96 -11.34 6.14 -5.52
N ILE A 97 -10.10 5.96 -5.95
CA ILE A 97 -8.98 6.76 -5.49
C ILE A 97 -9.27 8.25 -5.79
N GLY A 98 -9.20 9.08 -4.75
CA GLY A 98 -9.51 10.51 -4.81
C GLY A 98 -10.99 10.88 -4.71
N ALA A 99 -11.90 9.91 -4.52
CA ALA A 99 -13.28 10.20 -4.16
C ALA A 99 -13.38 10.69 -2.71
N ASN A 100 -14.33 11.58 -2.44
CA ASN A 100 -14.58 12.04 -1.07
C ASN A 100 -15.19 10.91 -0.23
N SER A 101 -14.37 10.32 0.61
CA SER A 101 -14.72 9.16 1.43
C SER A 101 -15.78 9.46 2.50
N ASP A 102 -15.85 10.71 3.01
CA ASP A 102 -16.84 11.11 4.01
C ASP A 102 -18.23 11.24 3.40
N ARG A 103 -18.31 11.81 2.19
CA ARG A 103 -19.57 11.88 1.44
C ARG A 103 -20.09 10.48 1.11
N LEU A 104 -19.20 9.61 0.59
CA LEU A 104 -19.56 8.22 0.28
C LEU A 104 -20.02 7.47 1.54
N PHE A 105 -19.30 7.59 2.65
CA PHE A 105 -19.69 6.96 3.92
C PHE A 105 -21.09 7.42 4.39
N THR A 106 -21.35 8.72 4.33
CA THR A 106 -22.66 9.28 4.73
C THR A 106 -23.79 8.75 3.84
N GLU A 107 -23.55 8.65 2.54
CA GLU A 107 -24.52 8.11 1.58
C GLU A 107 -24.77 6.62 1.82
N LEU A 108 -23.72 5.83 2.04
CA LEU A 108 -23.84 4.40 2.36
C LEU A 108 -24.55 4.17 3.68
N LEU A 109 -24.32 5.00 4.70
CA LEU A 109 -25.06 4.94 5.97
C LEU A 109 -26.56 5.18 5.79
N ALA A 110 -26.93 6.17 4.98
CA ALA A 110 -28.32 6.43 4.65
C ALA A 110 -28.95 5.24 3.91
N LYS A 111 -28.23 4.67 2.93
CA LYS A 111 -28.65 3.50 2.15
C LYS A 111 -28.82 2.24 3.01
N ALA A 112 -27.90 1.98 3.93
CA ALA A 112 -28.01 0.87 4.87
C ALA A 112 -29.25 1.00 5.78
N ASN A 113 -29.54 2.20 6.25
CA ASN A 113 -30.73 2.48 7.07
C ASN A 113 -32.06 2.31 6.31
N GLU A 114 -32.09 2.56 4.99
CA GLU A 114 -33.29 2.32 4.17
C GLU A 114 -33.71 0.84 4.19
N VAL A 115 -32.76 -0.09 4.26
CA VAL A 115 -33.00 -1.53 4.20
C VAL A 115 -33.18 -2.17 5.58
N LYS A 116 -32.81 -1.47 6.65
CA LYS A 116 -32.84 -2.00 8.02
C LYS A 116 -34.16 -2.69 8.38
N ASN A 117 -35.30 -2.12 7.98
CA ASN A 117 -36.62 -2.67 8.27
C ASN A 117 -36.98 -3.94 7.45
N GLN A 118 -36.16 -4.29 6.45
CA GLN A 118 -36.35 -5.50 5.64
C GLN A 118 -35.56 -6.68 6.21
N LEU A 119 -34.61 -6.42 7.13
CA LEU A 119 -33.81 -7.45 7.76
C LEU A 119 -34.63 -8.27 8.79
N PRO A 120 -34.25 -9.54 9.02
CA PRO A 120 -34.87 -10.35 10.08
C PRO A 120 -34.77 -9.69 11.45
N GLN A 121 -35.79 -9.85 12.29
CA GLN A 121 -35.85 -9.23 13.64
C GLN A 121 -34.73 -9.69 14.57
N ASP A 122 -34.23 -10.91 14.39
CA ASP A 122 -33.14 -11.48 15.19
C ASP A 122 -31.76 -11.13 14.66
N ALA A 123 -31.65 -10.43 13.50
CA ALA A 123 -30.39 -9.92 13.00
C ALA A 123 -29.99 -8.66 13.76
N GLU A 124 -28.69 -8.54 14.04
CA GLU A 124 -28.13 -7.31 14.64
C GLU A 124 -28.17 -6.16 13.63
N ASP A 125 -28.12 -4.93 14.13
CA ASP A 125 -28.06 -3.74 13.27
C ASP A 125 -26.76 -3.72 12.44
N PRO A 126 -26.84 -3.28 11.16
CA PRO A 126 -25.66 -3.13 10.33
C PRO A 126 -24.68 -2.10 10.92
N VAL A 127 -23.43 -2.51 11.08
CA VAL A 127 -22.34 -1.65 11.55
C VAL A 127 -21.49 -1.26 10.35
N LEU A 128 -21.32 0.05 10.14
CA LEU A 128 -20.45 0.59 9.11
C LEU A 128 -19.15 1.05 9.72
N SER A 129 -18.03 0.59 9.17
CA SER A 129 -16.69 1.09 9.48
C SER A 129 -16.07 1.71 8.23
N LYS A 130 -15.20 2.70 8.44
CA LYS A 130 -14.43 3.35 7.37
C LYS A 130 -12.96 3.32 7.75
N GLU A 131 -12.17 2.67 6.93
CA GLU A 131 -10.74 2.54 7.11
C GLU A 131 -9.99 2.77 5.80
N ALA A 132 -8.67 2.86 5.84
CA ALA A 132 -7.89 2.88 4.61
C ALA A 132 -8.00 1.52 3.91
N ALA A 133 -8.03 1.49 2.59
CA ALA A 133 -8.21 0.24 1.83
C ALA A 133 -7.02 -0.74 1.95
N ASP A 134 -5.92 -0.29 2.48
CA ASP A 134 -4.71 -1.04 2.82
C ASP A 134 -4.60 -1.32 4.33
N ALA A 135 -5.72 -1.44 5.01
CA ALA A 135 -5.91 -1.39 6.45
C ALA A 135 -5.28 -2.52 7.27
N SER A 136 -4.04 -2.89 6.99
CA SER A 136 -3.21 -3.52 8.01
C SER A 136 -2.98 -2.53 9.16
N ALA A 137 -3.08 -3.00 10.40
CA ALA A 137 -2.80 -2.12 11.51
C ALA A 137 -1.37 -1.58 11.43
N LEU A 138 -1.22 -0.27 11.65
CA LEU A 138 0.07 0.40 11.65
C LEU A 138 0.97 -0.07 12.80
N MET A 139 0.35 -0.51 13.89
CA MET A 139 1.04 -1.01 15.09
C MET A 139 0.19 -2.07 15.76
N TYR A 140 0.82 -3.13 16.21
CA TYR A 140 0.22 -4.10 17.12
C TYR A 140 0.87 -3.98 18.50
N ILE A 141 0.05 -3.73 19.51
CA ILE A 141 0.48 -3.71 20.92
C ILE A 141 -0.01 -5.00 21.56
N SER A 142 0.89 -5.83 22.03
CA SER A 142 0.59 -7.10 22.71
C SER A 142 0.47 -6.88 24.21
N PHE A 143 -0.58 -7.42 24.80
CA PHE A 143 -0.79 -7.43 26.26
C PHE A 143 -0.88 -8.87 26.74
N PHE A 144 -0.03 -9.23 27.69
CA PHE A 144 0.08 -10.61 28.18
C PHE A 144 0.28 -10.67 29.70
N SER A 145 -0.22 -11.74 30.28
CA SER A 145 -0.09 -12.02 31.72
C SER A 145 0.08 -13.52 31.95
N LYS A 146 0.75 -13.88 33.03
CA LYS A 146 0.80 -15.26 33.51
C LYS A 146 -0.33 -15.62 34.47
N GLU A 147 -1.03 -14.64 35.01
CA GLU A 147 -2.01 -14.80 36.08
C GLU A 147 -3.43 -14.42 35.63
N LEU A 148 -3.55 -13.44 34.73
CA LEU A 148 -4.85 -12.99 34.21
C LEU A 148 -5.24 -13.83 33.01
N SER A 149 -6.52 -14.21 32.97
CA SER A 149 -7.11 -14.89 31.81
C SER A 149 -7.35 -13.91 30.64
N ASN A 150 -7.44 -14.41 29.41
CA ASN A 150 -7.74 -13.58 28.24
C ASN A 150 -9.02 -12.73 28.39
N PRO A 151 -10.14 -13.23 28.94
CA PRO A 151 -11.29 -12.39 29.22
C PRO A 151 -11.01 -11.23 30.18
N GLN A 152 -10.21 -11.44 31.23
CA GLN A 152 -9.81 -10.39 32.16
C GLN A 152 -8.94 -9.32 31.49
N ILE A 153 -8.00 -9.75 30.65
CA ILE A 153 -7.16 -8.84 29.86
C ILE A 153 -8.04 -8.04 28.89
N THR A 154 -8.90 -8.72 28.14
CA THR A 154 -9.82 -8.09 27.18
C THR A 154 -10.70 -7.04 27.82
N ASP A 155 -11.29 -7.36 28.96
CA ASP A 155 -12.14 -6.43 29.70
C ASP A 155 -11.35 -5.19 30.17
N TYR A 156 -10.17 -5.37 30.71
CA TYR A 156 -9.30 -4.28 31.11
C TYR A 156 -8.92 -3.39 29.92
N LEU A 157 -8.51 -4.01 28.80
CA LEU A 157 -8.15 -3.27 27.59
C LEU A 157 -9.32 -2.47 27.04
N SER A 158 -10.51 -3.08 26.99
CA SER A 158 -11.71 -2.42 26.45
C SER A 158 -12.24 -1.30 27.37
N ARG A 159 -11.99 -1.37 28.67
CA ARG A 159 -12.40 -0.33 29.64
C ARG A 159 -11.40 0.81 29.78
N VAL A 160 -10.13 0.52 29.77
CA VAL A 160 -9.08 1.48 30.18
C VAL A 160 -8.22 1.93 29.02
N ILE A 161 -7.74 0.99 28.21
CA ILE A 161 -6.72 1.27 27.17
C ILE A 161 -7.35 1.72 25.86
N GLN A 162 -8.29 0.93 25.33
CA GLN A 162 -8.93 1.18 24.04
C GLN A 162 -9.57 2.58 23.95
N PRO A 163 -10.37 3.07 24.94
CA PRO A 163 -10.98 4.39 24.84
C PRO A 163 -9.97 5.53 24.77
N LYS A 164 -8.81 5.39 25.44
CA LYS A 164 -7.75 6.41 25.39
C LYS A 164 -7.06 6.43 24.03
N LEU A 165 -6.78 5.26 23.48
CA LEU A 165 -6.21 5.13 22.13
C LEU A 165 -7.17 5.66 21.07
N ALA A 166 -8.45 5.32 21.16
CA ALA A 166 -9.46 5.72 20.19
C ALA A 166 -9.68 7.25 20.10
N THR A 167 -9.29 8.01 21.13
CA THR A 167 -9.42 9.49 21.11
C THR A 167 -8.22 10.21 20.50
N LEU A 168 -7.19 9.50 20.08
CA LEU A 168 -6.00 10.11 19.48
C LEU A 168 -6.30 10.67 18.09
N PRO A 169 -5.69 11.80 17.72
CA PRO A 169 -5.86 12.40 16.39
C PRO A 169 -5.42 11.45 15.28
N GLY A 170 -6.24 11.30 14.26
CA GLY A 170 -5.95 10.45 13.10
C GLY A 170 -6.17 8.96 13.32
N MET A 171 -6.65 8.54 14.49
CA MET A 171 -7.05 7.18 14.80
C MET A 171 -8.39 6.86 14.14
N ALA A 172 -8.45 5.76 13.35
CA ALA A 172 -9.72 5.21 12.88
C ALA A 172 -10.31 4.27 13.93
N GLU A 173 -9.48 3.32 14.38
CA GLU A 173 -9.88 2.28 15.29
C GLU A 173 -8.67 1.78 16.09
N ALA A 174 -8.92 1.44 17.35
CA ALA A 174 -8.05 0.63 18.19
C ALA A 174 -8.72 -0.74 18.38
N GLU A 175 -8.48 -1.66 17.44
CA GLU A 175 -9.13 -2.96 17.38
C GLU A 175 -8.50 -3.95 18.33
N ILE A 176 -9.31 -4.61 19.18
CA ILE A 176 -8.80 -5.68 20.05
C ILE A 176 -8.87 -7.01 19.30
N LEU A 177 -7.72 -7.65 19.08
CA LEU A 177 -7.57 -8.93 18.39
C LEU A 177 -7.23 -10.04 19.39
N GLY A 178 -7.79 -11.25 19.17
CA GLY A 178 -7.70 -12.35 20.14
C GLY A 178 -8.53 -12.08 21.39
N ASN A 179 -9.53 -11.19 21.26
CA ASN A 179 -10.38 -10.78 22.36
C ASN A 179 -11.33 -11.92 22.80
N GLN A 180 -11.55 -11.98 24.10
CA GLN A 180 -12.55 -12.83 24.71
C GLN A 180 -13.37 -11.99 25.69
N VAL A 181 -14.48 -11.41 25.20
CA VAL A 181 -15.35 -10.57 26.01
C VAL A 181 -16.04 -11.43 27.07
N PHE A 182 -16.21 -10.92 28.30
CA PHE A 182 -16.91 -11.62 29.35
C PHE A 182 -18.35 -11.97 28.99
N ALA A 183 -18.78 -13.17 29.37
CA ALA A 183 -20.18 -13.59 29.35
C ALA A 183 -20.48 -14.50 30.55
N MET A 184 -21.69 -14.50 31.04
CA MET A 184 -22.16 -15.51 31.97
C MET A 184 -22.48 -16.77 31.17
N ARG A 185 -21.68 -17.81 31.33
CA ARG A 185 -21.84 -19.10 30.62
C ARG A 185 -22.62 -20.06 31.48
N LEU A 186 -23.68 -20.58 30.89
CA LEU A 186 -24.53 -21.65 31.49
C LEU A 186 -24.26 -22.91 30.68
N TRP A 187 -23.36 -23.73 31.16
CA TRP A 187 -23.00 -25.03 30.54
C TRP A 187 -23.99 -26.09 30.92
N LEU A 188 -24.97 -26.35 30.07
CA LEU A 188 -26.09 -27.26 30.32
C LEU A 188 -25.67 -28.71 30.20
N ASP A 189 -26.20 -29.56 31.12
CA ASP A 189 -26.13 -31.02 31.05
C ASP A 189 -27.47 -31.57 30.55
N PRO A 190 -27.59 -32.03 29.27
CA PRO A 190 -28.87 -32.43 28.69
C PRO A 190 -29.42 -33.70 29.36
N VAL A 191 -28.56 -34.58 29.97
CA VAL A 191 -28.99 -35.80 30.65
C VAL A 191 -29.66 -35.42 31.98
N LYS A 192 -29.08 -34.49 32.74
CA LYS A 192 -29.68 -33.98 33.97
C LYS A 192 -30.96 -33.20 33.71
N LEU A 193 -30.99 -32.36 32.67
CA LEU A 193 -32.21 -31.68 32.25
C LEU A 193 -33.34 -32.68 32.01
N ALA A 194 -33.11 -33.70 31.20
CA ALA A 194 -34.09 -34.74 30.92
C ALA A 194 -34.52 -35.48 32.19
N GLY A 195 -33.57 -35.80 33.09
CA GLY A 195 -33.81 -36.47 34.36
C GLY A 195 -34.74 -35.72 35.31
N PHE A 196 -34.68 -34.38 35.29
CA PHE A 196 -35.59 -33.50 36.05
C PHE A 196 -36.87 -33.12 35.29
N GLY A 197 -37.06 -33.63 34.07
CA GLY A 197 -38.22 -33.28 33.23
C GLY A 197 -38.18 -31.84 32.72
N LEU A 198 -36.98 -31.31 32.50
CA LEU A 198 -36.72 -29.94 32.03
C LEU A 198 -36.20 -29.96 30.59
N SER A 199 -36.50 -28.89 29.85
CA SER A 199 -35.97 -28.60 28.53
C SER A 199 -35.03 -27.36 28.54
N ALA A 200 -34.32 -27.11 27.47
CA ALA A 200 -33.51 -25.89 27.32
C ALA A 200 -34.36 -24.62 27.39
N SER A 201 -35.61 -24.64 26.89
CA SER A 201 -36.54 -23.53 26.97
C SER A 201 -36.89 -23.17 28.41
N ASP A 202 -37.06 -24.19 29.30
CA ASP A 202 -37.34 -23.92 30.73
C ASP A 202 -36.19 -23.13 31.39
N VAL A 203 -34.94 -23.45 31.01
CA VAL A 203 -33.77 -22.72 31.50
C VAL A 203 -33.76 -21.27 30.98
N THR A 204 -34.01 -21.11 29.67
CA THR A 204 -34.08 -19.77 29.07
C THR A 204 -35.15 -18.92 29.71
N ASP A 205 -36.33 -19.46 29.88
CA ASP A 205 -37.46 -18.76 30.48
C ASP A 205 -37.23 -18.43 31.96
N ALA A 206 -36.63 -19.34 32.71
CA ALA A 206 -36.26 -19.11 34.09
C ALA A 206 -35.20 -17.97 34.20
N VAL A 207 -34.17 -18.00 33.38
CA VAL A 207 -33.16 -16.96 33.37
C VAL A 207 -33.78 -15.60 33.02
N ARG A 208 -34.65 -15.52 31.99
CA ARG A 208 -35.37 -14.29 31.63
C ARG A 208 -36.27 -13.79 32.74
N LYS A 209 -36.89 -14.70 33.49
CA LYS A 209 -37.81 -14.39 34.57
C LYS A 209 -37.08 -13.90 35.84
N TYR A 210 -35.96 -14.49 36.19
CA TYR A 210 -35.25 -14.19 37.44
C TYR A 210 -34.09 -13.21 37.29
N ASN A 211 -33.62 -12.95 36.08
CA ASN A 211 -32.67 -11.92 35.76
C ASN A 211 -33.31 -10.91 34.82
N PHE A 212 -33.89 -9.85 35.38
CA PHE A 212 -34.68 -8.85 34.66
C PHE A 212 -34.22 -7.45 35.07
N LEU A 213 -33.95 -6.58 34.14
CA LEU A 213 -33.62 -5.17 34.40
C LEU A 213 -34.92 -4.37 34.61
N SER A 214 -35.16 -3.93 35.83
CA SER A 214 -36.35 -3.16 36.17
C SER A 214 -36.05 -1.68 36.26
N ALA A 215 -36.78 -0.88 35.50
CA ALA A 215 -36.84 0.57 35.65
C ALA A 215 -38.01 0.95 36.56
N ALA A 216 -37.83 0.89 37.88
CA ALA A 216 -38.88 1.06 38.87
C ALA A 216 -39.42 2.51 38.95
N GLY A 217 -38.65 3.51 38.42
CA GLY A 217 -39.09 4.89 38.35
C GLY A 217 -38.90 5.69 39.66
N GLU A 218 -39.82 6.61 39.94
CA GLU A 218 -39.75 7.58 41.05
C GLU A 218 -41.08 7.68 41.82
N VAL A 219 -40.98 7.80 43.12
CA VAL A 219 -42.10 8.23 43.92
C VAL A 219 -42.02 9.74 44.08
N LYS A 220 -43.10 10.42 43.66
CA LYS A 220 -43.23 11.88 43.72
C LYS A 220 -44.16 12.24 44.90
N GLY A 221 -43.55 12.61 46.03
CA GLY A 221 -44.30 13.19 47.15
C GLY A 221 -44.57 14.67 46.93
N GLU A 222 -45.22 15.30 47.89
CA GLU A 222 -45.60 16.71 47.79
C GLU A 222 -44.38 17.65 47.67
N TYR A 223 -43.25 17.29 48.33
CA TYR A 223 -42.02 18.10 48.37
C TYR A 223 -40.75 17.34 48.01
N VAL A 224 -40.81 16.01 47.86
CA VAL A 224 -39.60 15.17 47.66
C VAL A 224 -39.85 14.17 46.55
N VAL A 225 -38.94 14.06 45.67
CA VAL A 225 -38.85 12.98 44.67
C VAL A 225 -37.82 11.96 45.14
N THR A 226 -38.21 10.71 45.26
CA THR A 226 -37.35 9.59 45.64
C THR A 226 -37.30 8.59 44.49
N SER A 227 -36.12 8.39 43.94
CA SER A 227 -35.89 7.33 42.92
C SER A 227 -35.94 5.95 43.57
N ILE A 228 -36.67 5.03 42.94
CA ILE A 228 -36.73 3.64 43.37
C ILE A 228 -35.83 2.81 42.45
N ASN A 229 -34.93 2.05 43.03
CA ASN A 229 -34.10 1.06 42.33
C ASN A 229 -34.51 -0.33 42.83
N ALA A 230 -35.06 -1.15 41.88
CA ALA A 230 -35.38 -2.54 42.18
C ALA A 230 -34.20 -3.42 41.77
N ASN A 231 -33.57 -4.06 42.71
CA ASN A 231 -32.42 -4.93 42.46
C ASN A 231 -32.88 -6.31 41.94
N THR A 232 -33.34 -6.37 40.72
CA THR A 232 -33.88 -7.58 40.03
C THR A 232 -32.84 -8.24 39.14
N GLU A 233 -31.67 -7.65 38.97
CA GLU A 233 -30.56 -8.13 38.15
C GLU A 233 -29.60 -9.00 38.96
N LEU A 234 -29.17 -10.12 38.41
CA LEU A 234 -28.17 -11.00 39.00
C LEU A 234 -26.76 -10.58 38.53
N LYS A 235 -25.81 -10.55 39.46
CA LYS A 235 -24.46 -9.98 39.21
C LYS A 235 -23.29 -10.98 39.36
N SER A 236 -23.56 -12.20 39.82
CA SER A 236 -22.51 -13.20 40.05
C SER A 236 -22.92 -14.59 39.57
N ALA A 237 -21.96 -15.44 39.29
CA ALA A 237 -22.19 -16.81 38.88
C ALA A 237 -22.99 -17.62 39.93
N GLU A 238 -22.71 -17.37 41.20
CA GLU A 238 -23.44 -17.98 42.32
C GLU A 238 -24.91 -17.56 42.35
N ALA A 239 -25.21 -16.28 42.05
CA ALA A 239 -26.57 -15.79 41.98
C ALA A 239 -27.35 -16.43 40.82
N PHE A 240 -26.71 -16.59 39.65
CA PHE A 240 -27.30 -17.33 38.52
C PHE A 240 -27.48 -18.80 38.84
N ALA A 241 -26.50 -19.45 39.47
CA ALA A 241 -26.57 -20.86 39.87
C ALA A 241 -27.74 -21.15 40.81
N ALA A 242 -28.15 -20.19 41.61
CA ALA A 242 -29.28 -20.29 42.55
C ALA A 242 -30.67 -20.06 41.90
N ILE A 243 -30.77 -19.82 40.60
CA ILE A 243 -32.08 -19.64 39.91
C ILE A 243 -32.90 -20.95 40.06
N PRO A 244 -34.14 -20.87 40.58
CA PRO A 244 -35.03 -22.03 40.62
C PRO A 244 -35.65 -22.30 39.25
N LEU A 245 -35.43 -23.48 38.70
CA LEU A 245 -36.01 -23.93 37.42
C LEU A 245 -37.35 -24.60 37.62
N LYS A 246 -37.49 -25.36 38.71
CA LYS A 246 -38.72 -26.11 39.04
C LYS A 246 -38.92 -26.11 40.55
N VAL A 247 -40.14 -25.88 40.98
CA VAL A 247 -40.54 -25.97 42.42
C VAL A 247 -41.72 -26.91 42.51
N GLU A 248 -41.55 -28.02 43.23
CA GLU A 248 -42.61 -29.00 43.50
C GLU A 248 -42.69 -29.26 45.02
N GLY A 249 -43.67 -28.62 45.67
CA GLY A 249 -43.79 -28.65 47.13
C GLY A 249 -42.58 -28.01 47.80
N ASP A 250 -41.87 -28.77 48.64
CA ASP A 250 -40.65 -28.32 49.33
C ASP A 250 -39.37 -28.58 48.52
N SER A 251 -39.44 -29.30 47.40
CA SER A 251 -38.34 -29.61 46.53
C SER A 251 -38.14 -28.52 45.47
N ARG A 252 -36.87 -28.08 45.33
CA ARG A 252 -36.48 -27.09 44.32
C ARG A 252 -35.37 -27.65 43.46
N VAL A 253 -35.52 -27.55 42.14
CA VAL A 253 -34.45 -27.83 41.21
C VAL A 253 -33.83 -26.48 40.84
N LEU A 254 -32.54 -26.27 41.14
CA LEU A 254 -31.77 -25.05 40.86
C LEU A 254 -31.07 -25.18 39.52
N LEU A 255 -30.64 -24.06 38.94
CA LEU A 255 -29.84 -24.07 37.74
C LEU A 255 -28.52 -24.84 37.96
N SER A 256 -27.92 -24.76 39.15
CA SER A 256 -26.70 -25.52 39.52
C SER A 256 -26.86 -27.03 39.44
N ASP A 257 -28.11 -27.55 39.54
CA ASP A 257 -28.32 -29.02 39.50
C ASP A 257 -28.22 -29.55 38.06
N VAL A 258 -28.46 -28.70 37.07
CA VAL A 258 -28.51 -29.10 35.63
C VAL A 258 -27.49 -28.34 34.76
N ALA A 259 -26.76 -27.38 35.33
CA ALA A 259 -25.77 -26.60 34.59
C ALA A 259 -24.59 -26.22 35.48
N ARG A 260 -23.42 -26.12 34.86
CA ARG A 260 -22.26 -25.45 35.44
C ARG A 260 -22.31 -23.95 35.05
N VAL A 261 -22.34 -23.08 36.04
CA VAL A 261 -22.44 -21.63 35.85
C VAL A 261 -21.10 -21.01 36.15
N GLU A 262 -20.56 -20.29 35.22
CA GLU A 262 -19.28 -19.59 35.37
C GLU A 262 -19.18 -18.30 34.56
N MET A 263 -18.29 -17.42 34.99
CA MET A 263 -17.86 -16.28 34.19
C MET A 263 -16.86 -16.77 33.15
N GLY A 264 -17.28 -16.80 31.91
CA GLY A 264 -16.46 -17.24 30.77
C GLY A 264 -16.35 -16.16 29.70
N ALA A 265 -16.12 -16.59 28.46
CA ALA A 265 -16.07 -15.72 27.29
C ALA A 265 -17.34 -15.82 26.45
N GLU A 266 -17.66 -14.73 25.75
CA GLU A 266 -18.77 -14.69 24.78
C GLU A 266 -18.56 -15.71 23.64
N ASN A 267 -17.33 -15.80 23.15
CA ASN A 267 -16.91 -16.81 22.18
C ASN A 267 -15.46 -17.27 22.47
N TYR A 268 -15.09 -18.42 21.92
CA TYR A 268 -13.76 -19.00 22.02
C TYR A 268 -13.14 -19.25 20.63
N ASP A 269 -13.59 -18.50 19.63
CA ASP A 269 -13.25 -18.73 18.22
C ASP A 269 -11.91 -18.08 17.80
N SER A 270 -11.29 -17.33 18.70
CA SER A 270 -10.00 -16.70 18.42
C SER A 270 -9.08 -16.72 19.63
N ILE A 271 -7.80 -16.97 19.37
CA ILE A 271 -6.72 -16.85 20.35
C ILE A 271 -5.50 -16.21 19.69
N SER A 272 -4.69 -15.55 20.48
CA SER A 272 -3.46 -14.95 19.99
C SER A 272 -2.28 -15.19 20.93
N SER A 273 -1.07 -15.18 20.36
CA SER A 273 0.17 -15.35 21.12
C SER A 273 1.28 -14.42 20.60
N PHE A 274 2.17 -14.02 21.50
CA PHE A 274 3.37 -13.24 21.20
C PHE A 274 4.60 -13.99 21.68
N GLY A 275 5.50 -14.32 20.75
CA GLY A 275 6.70 -15.11 21.03
C GLY A 275 6.40 -16.49 21.63
N GLY A 276 5.17 -17.03 21.45
CA GLY A 276 4.67 -18.27 22.03
C GLY A 276 3.96 -18.08 23.38
N THR A 277 3.78 -16.86 23.87
CA THR A 277 3.02 -16.58 25.11
C THR A 277 1.60 -16.13 24.74
N PRO A 278 0.53 -16.70 25.34
CA PRO A 278 -0.83 -16.22 25.13
C PRO A 278 -0.96 -14.72 25.41
N SER A 279 -1.60 -13.99 24.54
CA SER A 279 -1.69 -12.54 24.60
C SER A 279 -2.98 -12.02 23.95
N VAL A 280 -3.32 -10.75 24.23
CA VAL A 280 -4.39 -10.03 23.53
C VAL A 280 -3.76 -8.82 22.87
N TYR A 281 -4.10 -8.55 21.61
CA TYR A 281 -3.53 -7.42 20.86
C TYR A 281 -4.48 -6.25 20.77
N ILE A 282 -3.89 -5.05 20.69
CA ILE A 282 -4.58 -3.88 20.14
C ILE A 282 -3.90 -3.50 18.84
N GLY A 283 -4.64 -3.59 17.75
CA GLY A 283 -4.24 -3.12 16.43
C GLY A 283 -4.63 -1.64 16.24
N ILE A 284 -3.68 -0.82 15.85
CA ILE A 284 -3.86 0.62 15.61
C ILE A 284 -4.09 0.85 14.13
N LYS A 285 -5.31 1.27 13.76
CA LYS A 285 -5.68 1.62 12.39
C LYS A 285 -5.84 3.14 12.26
N ALA A 286 -5.33 3.72 11.16
CA ALA A 286 -5.46 5.15 10.89
C ALA A 286 -6.66 5.46 10.01
N THR A 287 -7.20 6.69 10.16
CA THR A 287 -8.21 7.21 9.22
C THR A 287 -7.62 7.42 7.83
N PRO A 288 -8.41 7.26 6.75
CA PRO A 288 -7.95 7.54 5.41
C PRO A 288 -7.31 8.93 5.30
N GLY A 289 -6.12 9.00 4.70
CA GLY A 289 -5.37 10.25 4.57
C GLY A 289 -4.67 10.79 5.81
N ALA A 290 -4.82 10.15 6.99
CA ALA A 290 -4.00 10.47 8.16
C ALA A 290 -2.53 10.13 7.91
N ASN A 291 -1.64 10.78 8.65
CA ASN A 291 -0.22 10.49 8.60
C ASN A 291 0.15 9.38 9.60
N PRO A 292 0.58 8.19 9.14
CA PRO A 292 0.94 7.09 10.04
C PRO A 292 1.98 7.45 11.10
N LEU A 293 2.98 8.26 10.72
CA LEU A 293 4.05 8.68 11.63
C LEU A 293 3.51 9.54 12.79
N ASP A 294 2.58 10.45 12.50
CA ASP A 294 1.98 11.31 13.54
C ASP A 294 1.08 10.50 14.47
N VAL A 295 0.26 9.59 13.91
CA VAL A 295 -0.61 8.70 14.70
C VAL A 295 0.21 7.87 15.69
N ILE A 296 1.23 7.17 15.20
CA ILE A 296 2.06 6.31 16.05
C ILE A 296 2.92 7.11 17.03
N LYS A 297 3.36 8.32 16.65
CA LYS A 297 4.04 9.22 17.56
C LYS A 297 3.16 9.59 18.77
N GLU A 298 1.88 9.90 18.55
CA GLU A 298 0.94 10.17 19.64
C GLU A 298 0.65 8.91 20.48
N VAL A 299 0.55 7.73 19.83
CA VAL A 299 0.45 6.46 20.57
C VAL A 299 1.66 6.25 21.48
N ARG A 300 2.89 6.36 20.94
CA ARG A 300 4.13 6.20 21.74
C ARG A 300 4.25 7.19 22.88
N LYS A 301 3.75 8.41 22.70
CA LYS A 301 3.78 9.45 23.71
C LYS A 301 2.93 9.11 24.94
N ILE A 302 1.78 8.44 24.72
CA ILE A 302 0.90 8.05 25.82
C ILE A 302 1.22 6.65 26.39
N MET A 303 2.04 5.84 25.71
CA MET A 303 2.39 4.48 26.17
C MET A 303 2.91 4.43 27.61
N PRO A 304 3.84 5.30 28.07
CA PRO A 304 4.30 5.28 29.45
C PRO A 304 3.18 5.51 30.47
N ASP A 305 2.21 6.39 30.13
CA ASP A 305 1.05 6.65 31.00
C ASP A 305 0.08 5.47 30.99
N LEU A 306 -0.03 4.76 29.87
CA LEU A 306 -0.82 3.53 29.76
C LEU A 306 -0.17 2.39 30.57
N GLU A 307 1.13 2.19 30.41
CA GLU A 307 1.90 1.17 31.14
C GLU A 307 1.85 1.39 32.67
N ALA A 308 1.93 2.64 33.10
CA ALA A 308 1.82 2.99 34.52
C ALA A 308 0.43 2.66 35.13
N GLN A 309 -0.59 2.52 34.33
CA GLN A 309 -1.95 2.18 34.74
C GLN A 309 -2.25 0.68 34.63
N LEU A 310 -1.36 -0.11 34.02
CA LEU A 310 -1.56 -1.54 33.95
C LEU A 310 -1.50 -2.19 35.33
N PRO A 311 -2.32 -3.20 35.62
CA PRO A 311 -2.16 -4.04 36.81
C PRO A 311 -0.73 -4.61 36.86
N PRO A 312 -0.15 -4.82 38.04
CA PRO A 312 1.23 -5.27 38.20
C PRO A 312 1.58 -6.56 37.41
N ASN A 313 0.57 -7.38 37.17
CA ASN A 313 0.71 -8.69 36.50
C ASN A 313 0.42 -8.65 34.99
N LEU A 314 0.07 -7.49 34.44
CA LEU A 314 -0.20 -7.29 33.01
C LEU A 314 0.94 -6.47 32.39
N LYS A 315 1.53 -6.97 31.31
CA LYS A 315 2.57 -6.29 30.55
C LYS A 315 2.06 -5.92 29.17
N GLY A 316 2.50 -4.77 28.67
CA GLY A 316 2.25 -4.31 27.32
C GLY A 316 3.57 -4.17 26.56
N GLU A 317 3.67 -4.73 25.36
CA GLU A 317 4.83 -4.59 24.47
C GLU A 317 4.39 -4.30 23.04
N ILE A 318 5.14 -3.47 22.31
CA ILE A 318 4.89 -3.23 20.89
C ILE A 318 5.38 -4.45 20.12
N ALA A 319 4.45 -5.21 19.56
CA ALA A 319 4.74 -6.42 18.80
C ALA A 319 5.15 -6.11 17.35
N TYR A 320 4.54 -5.11 16.72
CA TYR A 320 4.82 -4.68 15.35
C TYR A 320 4.61 -3.18 15.21
N ASP A 321 5.44 -2.54 14.40
CA ASP A 321 5.38 -1.10 14.13
C ASP A 321 5.84 -0.81 12.71
N ALA A 322 4.89 -0.54 11.82
CA ALA A 322 5.16 -0.20 10.43
C ALA A 322 5.96 1.11 10.26
N THR A 323 5.90 2.01 11.26
CA THR A 323 6.61 3.29 11.17
C THR A 323 8.12 3.15 11.28
N LEU A 324 8.63 2.03 11.79
CA LEU A 324 10.07 1.74 11.80
C LEU A 324 10.62 1.64 10.38
N PHE A 325 9.91 0.92 9.50
CA PHE A 325 10.27 0.84 8.08
C PHE A 325 10.17 2.19 7.39
N ILE A 326 9.08 2.94 7.66
CA ILE A 326 8.85 4.27 7.08
C ILE A 326 9.99 5.21 7.45
N GLN A 327 10.32 5.29 8.74
CA GLN A 327 11.38 6.15 9.25
C GLN A 327 12.74 5.74 8.69
N ALA A 328 13.07 4.45 8.72
CA ALA A 328 14.32 3.94 8.18
C ALA A 328 14.46 4.23 6.68
N SER A 329 13.37 4.09 5.90
CA SER A 329 13.36 4.42 4.48
C SER A 329 13.63 5.91 4.22
N ILE A 330 13.00 6.79 5.00
CA ILE A 330 13.21 8.24 4.89
C ILE A 330 14.66 8.61 5.26
N ASP A 331 15.17 8.07 6.36
CA ASP A 331 16.54 8.34 6.83
C ASP A 331 17.58 7.90 5.78
N GLU A 332 17.39 6.75 5.16
CA GLU A 332 18.26 6.26 4.08
C GLU A 332 18.17 7.11 2.80
N VAL A 333 17.00 7.63 2.44
CA VAL A 333 16.88 8.55 1.28
C VAL A 333 17.53 9.90 1.58
N VAL A 334 17.36 10.41 2.80
CA VAL A 334 18.03 11.66 3.23
C VAL A 334 19.56 11.49 3.20
N LYS A 335 20.07 10.37 3.69
CA LYS A 335 21.50 10.03 3.60
C LYS A 335 21.96 9.96 2.14
N THR A 336 21.21 9.28 1.28
CA THR A 336 21.44 9.19 -0.17
C THR A 336 21.50 10.58 -0.83
N LEU A 337 20.65 11.51 -0.39
CA LEU A 337 20.65 12.90 -0.86
C LEU A 337 21.98 13.60 -0.56
N PHE A 338 22.49 13.47 0.66
CA PHE A 338 23.77 14.07 1.04
C PHE A 338 24.96 13.42 0.30
N GLU A 339 24.94 12.10 0.13
CA GLU A 339 25.96 11.38 -0.62
C GLU A 339 25.97 11.80 -2.10
N ALA A 340 24.79 11.93 -2.72
CA ALA A 340 24.66 12.40 -4.10
C ALA A 340 25.19 13.82 -4.28
N VAL A 341 24.87 14.75 -3.37
CA VAL A 341 25.44 16.12 -3.39
C VAL A 341 26.94 16.08 -3.33
N LEU A 342 27.50 15.30 -2.40
CA LEU A 342 28.97 15.20 -2.25
C LEU A 342 29.65 14.66 -3.52
N ILE A 343 29.10 13.59 -4.08
CA ILE A 343 29.62 13.00 -5.33
C ILE A 343 29.55 13.98 -6.49
N VAL A 344 28.43 14.69 -6.65
CA VAL A 344 28.27 15.68 -7.70
C VAL A 344 29.27 16.83 -7.54
N ILE A 345 29.52 17.31 -6.32
CA ILE A 345 30.56 18.32 -6.05
C ILE A 345 31.94 17.83 -6.49
N VAL A 346 32.29 16.57 -6.17
CA VAL A 346 33.56 15.96 -6.58
C VAL A 346 33.65 15.86 -8.12
N VAL A 347 32.58 15.42 -8.77
CA VAL A 347 32.55 15.31 -10.24
C VAL A 347 32.73 16.69 -10.89
N VAL A 348 31.98 17.69 -10.42
CA VAL A 348 32.10 19.06 -10.93
C VAL A 348 33.52 19.62 -10.71
N PHE A 349 34.14 19.32 -9.57
CA PHE A 349 35.53 19.69 -9.31
C PHE A 349 36.49 19.05 -10.29
N LEU A 350 36.34 17.76 -10.59
CA LEU A 350 37.19 17.04 -11.56
C LEU A 350 37.09 17.61 -12.98
N PHE A 351 35.92 18.15 -13.35
CA PHE A 351 35.73 18.73 -14.69
C PHE A 351 36.15 20.20 -14.78
N LEU A 352 35.90 21.01 -13.76
CA LEU A 352 36.21 22.45 -13.78
C LEU A 352 37.67 22.72 -13.34
N GLY A 353 38.26 21.88 -12.56
CA GLY A 353 39.64 21.94 -12.12
C GLY A 353 40.01 23.10 -11.18
N ALA A 354 39.10 24.08 -10.98
CA ALA A 354 39.35 25.27 -10.18
C ALA A 354 38.32 25.40 -9.05
N LEU A 355 38.80 25.47 -7.79
CA LEU A 355 37.93 25.58 -6.61
C LEU A 355 36.97 26.79 -6.68
N ARG A 356 37.40 27.91 -7.26
CA ARG A 356 36.55 29.11 -7.38
C ARG A 356 35.34 28.89 -8.28
N SER A 357 35.51 28.16 -9.38
CA SER A 357 34.42 27.81 -10.28
C SER A 357 33.45 26.80 -9.65
N VAL A 358 33.93 25.89 -8.79
CA VAL A 358 33.13 24.87 -8.11
C VAL A 358 32.25 25.44 -7.00
N VAL A 359 32.71 26.51 -6.32
CA VAL A 359 31.90 27.14 -5.25
C VAL A 359 30.53 27.59 -5.76
N ILE A 360 30.42 27.97 -7.04
CA ILE A 360 29.15 28.48 -7.62
C ILE A 360 28.10 27.37 -7.65
N PRO A 361 28.33 26.19 -8.28
CA PRO A 361 27.40 25.06 -8.20
C PRO A 361 27.17 24.55 -6.76
N VAL A 362 28.18 24.55 -5.91
CA VAL A 362 28.09 24.13 -4.50
C VAL A 362 27.09 24.98 -3.70
N VAL A 363 26.99 26.28 -4.00
CA VAL A 363 26.03 27.19 -3.35
C VAL A 363 24.65 27.09 -4.00
N THR A 364 24.58 26.92 -5.31
CA THR A 364 23.28 26.88 -6.04
C THR A 364 22.47 25.63 -5.76
N ILE A 365 23.11 24.44 -5.52
CA ILE A 365 22.41 23.19 -5.23
C ILE A 365 21.58 23.29 -3.95
N PRO A 366 22.15 23.57 -2.76
CA PRO A 366 21.38 23.65 -1.53
C PRO A 366 20.32 24.77 -1.60
N LEU A 367 20.65 25.89 -2.22
CA LEU A 367 19.73 27.01 -2.38
C LEU A 367 18.48 26.60 -3.16
N SER A 368 18.67 25.89 -4.27
CA SER A 368 17.54 25.40 -5.08
C SER A 368 16.75 24.32 -4.35
N MET A 369 17.42 23.40 -3.65
CA MET A 369 16.76 22.34 -2.86
C MET A 369 15.88 22.93 -1.74
N ILE A 370 16.40 23.92 -1.02
CA ILE A 370 15.63 24.61 0.01
C ILE A 370 14.46 25.39 -0.59
N GLY A 371 14.67 26.04 -1.75
CA GLY A 371 13.62 26.75 -2.47
C GLY A 371 12.47 25.85 -2.92
N VAL A 372 12.76 24.62 -3.33
CA VAL A 372 11.71 23.63 -3.71
C VAL A 372 10.76 23.32 -2.56
N MET A 373 11.24 23.32 -1.32
CA MET A 373 10.38 23.07 -0.15
C MET A 373 9.31 24.16 0.02
N PHE A 374 9.63 25.41 -0.31
CA PHE A 374 8.61 26.47 -0.36
C PHE A 374 7.57 26.23 -1.46
N PHE A 375 8.01 25.79 -2.63
CA PHE A 375 7.08 25.41 -3.70
C PHE A 375 6.17 24.24 -3.29
N MET A 376 6.74 23.21 -2.65
CA MET A 376 5.97 22.07 -2.12
C MET A 376 4.92 22.53 -1.10
N GLN A 377 5.27 23.41 -0.17
CA GLN A 377 4.34 23.98 0.80
C GLN A 377 3.21 24.76 0.14
N MET A 378 3.53 25.57 -0.87
CA MET A 378 2.52 26.34 -1.62
C MET A 378 1.53 25.44 -2.35
N MET A 379 1.97 24.26 -2.82
CA MET A 379 1.15 23.26 -3.48
C MET A 379 0.41 22.34 -2.50
N GLY A 380 0.67 22.44 -1.19
CA GLY A 380 0.09 21.56 -0.18
C GLY A 380 0.66 20.12 -0.19
N TYR A 381 1.90 19.95 -0.68
CA TYR A 381 2.58 18.65 -0.77
C TYR A 381 3.25 18.26 0.53
N SER A 382 3.70 17.01 0.61
CA SER A 382 4.39 16.44 1.76
C SER A 382 5.85 16.12 1.45
N ILE A 383 6.68 16.05 2.49
CA ILE A 383 7.96 15.38 2.41
C ILE A 383 7.68 13.89 2.50
N ASN A 384 7.94 13.15 1.43
CA ASN A 384 7.72 11.71 1.37
C ASN A 384 8.81 11.02 0.54
N LEU A 385 8.82 9.70 0.51
CA LEU A 385 9.84 8.94 -0.22
C LEU A 385 9.97 9.38 -1.68
N LEU A 386 8.84 9.65 -2.34
CA LEU A 386 8.84 10.04 -3.75
C LEU A 386 9.33 11.48 -3.96
N THR A 387 8.90 12.44 -3.12
CA THR A 387 9.39 13.81 -3.21
C THR A 387 10.87 13.94 -2.83
N LEU A 388 11.35 13.13 -1.88
CA LEU A 388 12.76 13.03 -1.57
C LEU A 388 13.57 12.42 -2.72
N LEU A 389 13.05 11.37 -3.38
CA LEU A 389 13.65 10.83 -4.60
C LEU A 389 13.68 11.87 -5.73
N ALA A 390 12.60 12.65 -5.92
CA ALA A 390 12.58 13.77 -6.85
C ALA A 390 13.69 14.79 -6.52
N MET A 391 13.94 15.06 -5.24
CA MET A 391 15.02 15.95 -4.82
C MET A 391 16.41 15.37 -5.10
N VAL A 392 16.62 14.07 -4.92
CA VAL A 392 17.89 13.41 -5.31
C VAL A 392 18.13 13.55 -6.81
N LEU A 393 17.11 13.33 -7.62
CA LEU A 393 17.19 13.52 -9.08
C LEU A 393 17.41 14.97 -9.46
N ALA A 394 16.78 15.89 -8.74
CA ALA A 394 16.91 17.32 -8.96
C ALA A 394 18.34 17.84 -8.73
N ILE A 395 19.15 17.21 -7.88
CA ILE A 395 20.56 17.60 -7.65
C ILE A 395 21.32 17.66 -8.99
N GLY A 396 21.23 16.61 -9.79
CA GLY A 396 21.89 16.56 -11.08
C GLY A 396 21.34 17.55 -12.09
N LEU A 397 20.01 17.78 -12.08
CA LEU A 397 19.35 18.76 -12.96
C LEU A 397 19.69 20.20 -12.61
N VAL A 398 19.71 20.51 -11.32
CA VAL A 398 20.00 21.84 -10.78
C VAL A 398 21.44 22.26 -11.04
N VAL A 399 22.35 21.31 -10.86
CA VAL A 399 23.78 21.57 -11.06
C VAL A 399 24.09 21.91 -12.52
N ASP A 400 23.38 21.32 -13.45
CA ASP A 400 23.58 21.49 -14.89
C ASP A 400 23.35 22.95 -15.33
N ASP A 401 22.28 23.60 -14.86
CA ASP A 401 22.01 25.01 -15.21
C ASP A 401 23.13 25.96 -14.73
N ALA A 402 23.63 25.73 -13.51
CA ALA A 402 24.75 26.50 -12.96
C ALA A 402 26.05 26.24 -13.75
N ILE A 403 26.31 25.01 -14.14
CA ILE A 403 27.50 24.62 -14.93
C ILE A 403 27.52 25.31 -16.28
N VAL A 404 26.42 25.29 -17.03
CA VAL A 404 26.33 25.92 -18.35
C VAL A 404 26.60 27.43 -18.26
N VAL A 405 26.09 28.06 -17.20
CA VAL A 405 26.35 29.49 -16.96
C VAL A 405 27.83 29.76 -16.65
N VAL A 406 28.41 29.00 -15.70
CA VAL A 406 29.79 29.16 -15.28
C VAL A 406 30.75 28.93 -16.43
N GLU A 407 30.53 27.88 -17.23
CA GLU A 407 31.41 27.57 -18.36
C GLU A 407 31.34 28.60 -19.46
N ASN A 408 30.14 29.08 -19.82
CA ASN A 408 30.02 30.09 -20.88
C ASN A 408 30.67 31.39 -20.46
N ILE A 409 30.53 31.81 -19.19
CA ILE A 409 31.20 33.04 -18.69
C ILE A 409 32.70 32.82 -18.60
N HIS A 410 33.17 31.64 -18.18
CA HIS A 410 34.61 31.33 -18.13
C HIS A 410 35.24 31.37 -19.50
N ARG A 411 34.59 30.88 -20.55
CA ARG A 411 35.03 30.99 -21.94
C ARG A 411 35.25 32.42 -22.34
N HIS A 412 34.34 33.34 -22.04
CA HIS A 412 34.51 34.75 -22.34
C HIS A 412 35.66 35.42 -21.55
N ILE A 413 35.96 34.94 -20.33
CA ILE A 413 37.13 35.36 -19.55
C ILE A 413 38.43 34.88 -20.22
N GLU A 414 38.46 33.66 -20.74
CA GLU A 414 39.61 33.08 -21.47
C GLU A 414 39.84 33.83 -22.82
N GLU A 415 38.77 34.35 -23.46
CA GLU A 415 38.85 35.19 -24.63
C GLU A 415 39.40 36.61 -24.32
N GLY A 416 39.74 36.92 -23.05
CA GLY A 416 40.40 38.14 -22.62
C GLY A 416 39.47 39.25 -22.16
N LYS A 417 38.16 39.00 -21.92
CA LYS A 417 37.22 39.98 -21.41
C LYS A 417 37.36 40.15 -19.90
N THR A 418 36.97 41.31 -19.38
CA THR A 418 36.90 41.50 -17.92
C THR A 418 35.85 40.57 -17.29
N PRO A 419 36.04 40.09 -16.04
CA PRO A 419 35.04 39.21 -15.41
C PRO A 419 33.62 39.78 -15.41
N LEU A 420 33.45 41.08 -15.25
CA LEU A 420 32.15 41.74 -15.27
C LEU A 420 31.53 41.76 -16.68
N ASP A 421 32.30 42.09 -17.70
CA ASP A 421 31.82 42.11 -19.09
C ASP A 421 31.55 40.71 -19.59
N ALA A 422 32.43 39.77 -19.25
CA ALA A 422 32.25 38.34 -19.54
C ALA A 422 30.98 37.76 -18.89
N ALA A 423 30.67 38.15 -17.63
CA ALA A 423 29.44 37.74 -16.97
C ALA A 423 28.20 38.35 -17.63
N ILE A 424 28.23 39.61 -18.05
CA ILE A 424 27.10 40.26 -18.72
C ILE A 424 26.84 39.66 -20.10
N GLU A 425 27.88 39.53 -20.93
CA GLU A 425 27.73 38.95 -22.28
C GLU A 425 27.41 37.46 -22.23
N GLY A 426 28.17 36.70 -21.44
CA GLY A 426 27.95 35.28 -21.31
C GLY A 426 26.57 34.94 -20.75
N ALA A 427 26.07 35.68 -19.76
CA ALA A 427 24.72 35.48 -19.26
C ALA A 427 23.63 35.84 -20.27
N ARG A 428 23.85 36.90 -21.08
CA ARG A 428 22.89 37.28 -22.15
C ARG A 428 22.82 36.23 -23.25
N GLU A 429 23.95 35.64 -23.63
CA GLU A 429 24.04 34.59 -24.65
C GLU A 429 23.24 33.34 -24.27
N ILE A 430 23.30 32.94 -23.01
CA ILE A 430 22.68 31.71 -22.54
C ILE A 430 21.32 31.88 -21.85
N ALA A 431 20.86 33.14 -21.62
CA ALA A 431 19.61 33.39 -20.91
C ALA A 431 18.40 32.70 -21.60
N MET A 432 18.27 32.86 -22.94
CA MET A 432 17.18 32.21 -23.66
C MET A 432 17.31 30.69 -23.69
N PRO A 433 18.48 30.08 -24.00
CA PRO A 433 18.70 28.66 -23.85
C PRO A 433 18.30 28.09 -22.48
N VAL A 434 18.71 28.73 -21.37
CA VAL A 434 18.37 28.28 -20.01
C VAL A 434 16.87 28.38 -19.74
N VAL A 435 16.21 29.50 -20.09
CA VAL A 435 14.74 29.60 -19.96
C VAL A 435 14.04 28.53 -20.75
N SER A 436 14.47 28.31 -21.97
CA SER A 436 13.93 27.30 -22.86
C SER A 436 14.04 25.87 -22.30
N MET A 437 15.23 25.52 -21.81
CA MET A 437 15.46 24.23 -21.17
C MET A 437 14.60 24.05 -19.90
N THR A 438 14.50 25.09 -19.09
CA THR A 438 13.66 25.11 -17.89
C THR A 438 12.19 24.87 -18.23
N ILE A 439 11.64 25.57 -19.23
CA ILE A 439 10.24 25.39 -19.67
C ILE A 439 10.03 24.00 -20.25
N THR A 440 10.94 23.51 -21.09
CA THR A 440 10.85 22.19 -21.70
C THR A 440 10.85 21.09 -20.63
N LEU A 441 11.79 21.16 -19.65
CA LEU A 441 11.86 20.21 -18.57
C LEU A 441 10.61 20.24 -17.68
N ALA A 442 10.14 21.43 -17.31
CA ALA A 442 8.91 21.57 -16.54
C ALA A 442 7.70 21.01 -17.30
N ALA A 443 7.63 21.22 -18.61
CA ALA A 443 6.57 20.71 -19.48
C ALA A 443 6.57 19.19 -19.63
N VAL A 444 7.73 18.52 -19.52
CA VAL A 444 7.84 17.05 -19.53
C VAL A 444 7.06 16.41 -18.36
N TYR A 445 7.09 17.07 -17.21
CA TYR A 445 6.43 16.55 -16.00
C TYR A 445 4.95 16.92 -15.91
N ALA A 446 4.47 17.89 -16.68
CA ALA A 446 3.08 18.33 -16.65
C ALA A 446 2.07 17.19 -16.92
N PRO A 447 2.28 16.28 -17.90
CA PRO A 447 1.37 15.16 -18.15
C PRO A 447 1.16 14.25 -16.94
N ILE A 448 2.18 14.02 -16.11
CA ILE A 448 2.09 13.21 -14.90
C ILE A 448 1.12 13.87 -13.90
N GLY A 449 1.06 15.19 -13.86
CA GLY A 449 0.14 15.93 -13.00
C GLY A 449 -1.34 15.73 -13.34
N PHE A 450 -1.66 15.26 -14.54
CA PHE A 450 -3.03 14.95 -15.02
C PHE A 450 -3.40 13.49 -14.95
N LEU A 451 -2.46 12.61 -14.55
CA LEU A 451 -2.77 11.21 -14.29
C LEU A 451 -3.80 11.08 -13.16
N THR A 452 -4.69 10.12 -13.34
CA THR A 452 -5.66 9.68 -12.32
C THR A 452 -5.25 8.29 -11.79
N GLY A 453 -5.98 7.78 -10.81
CA GLY A 453 -5.68 6.47 -10.23
C GLY A 453 -4.50 6.50 -9.26
N LEU A 454 -3.98 5.32 -8.93
CA LEU A 454 -2.89 5.12 -7.98
C LEU A 454 -1.59 5.79 -8.45
N THR A 455 -1.20 5.55 -9.69
CA THR A 455 0.02 6.13 -10.27
C THR A 455 -0.06 7.66 -10.29
N GLY A 456 -1.21 8.24 -10.64
CA GLY A 456 -1.41 9.68 -10.61
C GLY A 456 -1.29 10.25 -9.20
N ALA A 457 -1.92 9.63 -8.21
CA ALA A 457 -1.85 10.05 -6.81
C ALA A 457 -0.42 10.02 -6.27
N LEU A 458 0.35 8.96 -6.57
CA LEU A 458 1.73 8.79 -6.11
C LEU A 458 2.69 9.77 -6.79
N PHE A 459 2.64 9.87 -8.12
CA PHE A 459 3.69 10.58 -8.87
C PHE A 459 3.42 12.04 -9.16
N LYS A 460 2.23 12.56 -8.88
CA LYS A 460 1.91 13.97 -9.02
C LYS A 460 2.82 14.86 -8.17
N GLU A 461 3.00 14.52 -6.89
CA GLU A 461 3.91 15.28 -6.01
C GLU A 461 5.36 15.14 -6.45
N PHE A 462 5.80 13.95 -6.86
CA PHE A 462 7.13 13.72 -7.43
C PHE A 462 7.40 14.63 -8.65
N ALA A 463 6.52 14.56 -9.65
CA ALA A 463 6.70 15.26 -10.92
C ALA A 463 6.70 16.78 -10.75
N LEU A 464 5.76 17.31 -9.96
CA LEU A 464 5.66 18.74 -9.74
C LEU A 464 6.75 19.28 -8.80
N THR A 465 7.23 18.47 -7.85
CA THR A 465 8.41 18.79 -7.04
C THR A 465 9.65 18.92 -7.94
N LEU A 466 9.83 17.98 -8.87
CA LEU A 466 10.95 18.01 -9.81
C LEU A 466 10.84 19.19 -10.79
N ALA A 467 9.64 19.47 -11.30
CA ALA A 467 9.38 20.66 -12.13
C ALA A 467 9.66 21.96 -11.37
N GLY A 468 9.23 22.05 -10.11
CA GLY A 468 9.51 23.18 -9.22
C GLY A 468 11.02 23.37 -8.97
N ALA A 469 11.76 22.27 -8.78
CA ALA A 469 13.21 22.29 -8.63
C ALA A 469 13.91 22.89 -9.85
N VAL A 470 13.50 22.47 -11.04
CA VAL A 470 14.04 22.98 -12.31
C VAL A 470 13.74 24.48 -12.49
N VAL A 471 12.52 24.92 -12.18
CA VAL A 471 12.15 26.33 -12.27
C VAL A 471 12.97 27.19 -11.31
N ILE A 472 13.10 26.75 -10.05
CA ILE A 472 13.91 27.49 -9.06
C ILE A 472 15.37 27.48 -9.44
N SER A 473 15.90 26.37 -9.95
CA SER A 473 17.26 26.27 -10.48
C SER A 473 17.51 27.29 -11.60
N GLY A 474 16.61 27.39 -12.57
CA GLY A 474 16.69 28.35 -13.67
C GLY A 474 16.73 29.82 -13.17
N ILE A 475 15.91 30.14 -12.16
CA ILE A 475 15.93 31.48 -11.53
C ILE A 475 17.29 31.73 -10.86
N VAL A 476 17.79 30.80 -10.07
CA VAL A 476 19.08 30.89 -9.36
C VAL A 476 20.24 30.98 -10.37
N ALA A 477 20.21 30.16 -11.43
CA ALA A 477 21.22 30.13 -12.47
C ALA A 477 21.30 31.46 -13.27
N LEU A 478 20.20 32.17 -13.45
CA LEU A 478 20.16 33.44 -14.18
C LEU A 478 20.35 34.67 -13.28
N THR A 479 20.28 34.52 -11.95
CA THR A 479 20.40 35.64 -11.00
C THR A 479 21.68 35.58 -10.19
N LEU A 480 21.85 34.48 -9.42
CA LEU A 480 22.99 34.35 -8.50
C LEU A 480 24.26 33.90 -9.21
N SER A 481 24.19 32.88 -10.10
CA SER A 481 25.37 32.30 -10.72
C SER A 481 26.17 33.30 -11.55
N PRO A 482 25.58 34.16 -12.43
CA PRO A 482 26.34 35.15 -13.17
C PRO A 482 26.95 36.21 -12.26
N MET A 483 26.27 36.62 -11.19
CA MET A 483 26.81 37.53 -10.19
C MET A 483 28.03 36.90 -9.49
N MET A 484 27.93 35.67 -9.03
CA MET A 484 29.06 35.00 -8.42
C MET A 484 30.22 34.81 -9.40
N CYS A 485 29.96 34.52 -10.68
CA CYS A 485 31.01 34.48 -11.72
C CYS A 485 31.77 35.81 -11.85
N ALA A 486 31.05 36.95 -11.88
CA ALA A 486 31.67 38.24 -12.00
C ALA A 486 32.65 38.60 -10.86
N PHE A 487 32.39 38.04 -9.63
CA PHE A 487 33.22 38.34 -8.46
C PHE A 487 34.25 37.27 -8.13
N LEU A 488 33.99 35.99 -8.41
CA LEU A 488 34.85 34.88 -8.03
C LEU A 488 35.81 34.42 -9.14
N LEU A 489 35.42 34.51 -10.41
CA LEU A 489 36.24 34.08 -11.54
C LEU A 489 37.30 35.14 -11.86
N ARG A 490 38.50 34.72 -12.21
CA ARG A 490 39.61 35.54 -12.63
C ARG A 490 40.34 34.84 -13.74
N HIS A 491 40.96 35.63 -14.62
CA HIS A 491 41.89 35.11 -15.63
C HIS A 491 43.19 34.70 -14.95
N ASP A 492 43.60 33.43 -15.03
CA ASP A 492 44.88 32.93 -14.55
C ASP A 492 45.87 32.91 -15.74
N GLU A 493 46.77 33.88 -15.79
CA GLU A 493 47.76 34.00 -16.86
C GLU A 493 48.76 32.83 -16.96
N ASN A 494 48.89 32.02 -15.87
CA ASN A 494 49.73 30.86 -15.82
C ASN A 494 49.00 29.67 -15.13
N PRO A 495 48.15 28.93 -15.85
CA PRO A 495 47.51 27.78 -15.27
C PRO A 495 48.54 26.67 -14.93
N SER A 496 48.86 26.51 -13.66
CA SER A 496 49.75 25.47 -13.16
C SER A 496 49.00 24.51 -12.29
N GLY A 497 49.30 23.19 -12.40
CA GLY A 497 48.70 22.20 -11.53
C GLY A 497 47.65 21.29 -12.17
N LEU A 498 46.64 20.88 -11.36
CA LEU A 498 45.66 19.90 -11.75
C LEU A 498 44.75 20.45 -12.87
N ALA A 499 44.36 21.71 -12.80
CA ALA A 499 43.48 22.36 -13.81
C ALA A 499 44.09 22.29 -15.22
N HIS A 500 45.36 22.63 -15.34
CA HIS A 500 46.05 22.58 -16.64
C HIS A 500 46.17 21.16 -17.22
N ARG A 501 46.38 20.15 -16.33
CA ARG A 501 46.40 18.72 -16.76
C ARG A 501 45.03 18.28 -17.25
N LEU A 502 43.99 18.68 -16.57
CA LEU A 502 42.58 18.37 -16.95
C LEU A 502 42.22 19.02 -18.29
N ASP A 503 42.58 20.29 -18.49
CA ASP A 503 42.32 21.01 -19.76
C ASP A 503 43.06 20.36 -20.94
N LEU A 504 44.30 19.90 -20.74
CA LEU A 504 45.05 19.12 -21.77
C LEU A 504 44.38 17.82 -22.12
N ILE A 505 43.84 17.09 -21.10
CA ILE A 505 43.06 15.85 -21.31
C ILE A 505 41.81 16.13 -22.12
N PHE A 506 41.05 17.20 -21.76
CA PHE A 506 39.83 17.57 -22.45
C PHE A 506 40.07 18.06 -23.88
N GLU A 507 41.14 18.82 -24.10
CA GLU A 507 41.52 19.23 -25.46
C GLU A 507 41.94 18.00 -26.32
N GLY A 508 42.63 17.06 -25.75
CA GLY A 508 42.94 15.77 -26.39
C GLY A 508 41.67 14.97 -26.73
N LEU A 509 40.72 14.89 -25.79
CA LEU A 509 39.43 14.23 -25.96
C LEU A 509 38.60 14.92 -27.04
N LYS A 510 38.50 16.26 -27.03
CA LYS A 510 37.79 17.06 -28.02
C LYS A 510 38.33 16.81 -29.45
N ARG A 511 39.64 16.81 -29.64
CA ARG A 511 40.27 16.54 -30.95
C ARG A 511 39.95 15.11 -31.42
N ARG A 512 40.00 14.16 -30.51
CA ARG A 512 39.68 12.74 -30.84
C ARG A 512 38.20 12.60 -31.19
N TYR A 513 37.31 13.25 -30.43
CA TYR A 513 35.89 13.27 -30.69
C TYR A 513 35.55 13.91 -32.05
N GLN A 514 36.14 15.07 -32.37
CA GLN A 514 36.01 15.72 -33.68
C GLN A 514 36.39 14.81 -34.84
N SER A 515 37.54 14.11 -34.73
CA SER A 515 37.95 13.15 -35.74
C SER A 515 36.96 11.98 -35.90
N MET A 516 36.42 11.46 -34.78
CA MET A 516 35.42 10.38 -34.81
C MET A 516 34.08 10.89 -35.38
N LEU A 517 33.64 12.10 -34.99
CA LEU A 517 32.42 12.70 -35.49
C LEU A 517 32.52 12.99 -37.00
N HIS A 518 33.65 13.52 -37.48
CA HIS A 518 33.90 13.72 -38.90
C HIS A 518 33.79 12.39 -39.68
N GLY A 519 34.31 11.29 -39.12
CA GLY A 519 34.15 9.94 -39.68
C GLY A 519 32.69 9.48 -39.73
N THR A 520 31.94 9.65 -38.63
CA THR A 520 30.51 9.28 -38.58
C THR A 520 29.67 10.10 -39.57
N LEU A 521 29.97 11.39 -39.73
CA LEU A 521 29.29 12.25 -40.68
C LEU A 521 29.62 11.88 -42.15
N ASN A 522 30.73 11.21 -42.42
CA ASN A 522 31.02 10.66 -43.73
C ASN A 522 30.27 9.35 -44.02
N THR A 523 29.96 8.57 -42.96
CA THR A 523 29.26 7.28 -43.02
C THR A 523 27.83 7.37 -42.50
N ARG A 524 27.11 8.51 -42.70
CA ARG A 524 25.74 8.77 -42.21
C ARG A 524 24.75 7.62 -42.42
N PRO A 525 24.67 6.98 -43.62
CA PRO A 525 23.71 5.89 -43.78
C PRO A 525 23.91 4.72 -42.82
N VAL A 526 25.17 4.42 -42.47
CA VAL A 526 25.49 3.33 -41.55
C VAL A 526 25.00 3.69 -40.13
N VAL A 527 25.25 4.93 -39.68
CA VAL A 527 24.81 5.40 -38.37
C VAL A 527 23.30 5.43 -38.25
N LEU A 528 22.62 5.82 -39.35
CA LEU A 528 21.14 5.85 -39.37
C LEU A 528 20.54 4.43 -39.40
N VAL A 529 21.12 3.50 -40.16
CA VAL A 529 20.66 2.09 -40.14
C VAL A 529 20.87 1.49 -38.73
N PHE A 530 21.99 1.78 -38.09
CA PHE A 530 22.23 1.35 -36.72
C PHE A 530 21.19 1.94 -35.74
N ALA A 531 20.88 3.24 -35.85
CA ALA A 531 19.84 3.88 -35.03
C ALA A 531 18.46 3.24 -35.27
N VAL A 532 18.11 2.89 -36.50
CA VAL A 532 16.85 2.18 -36.82
C VAL A 532 16.85 0.77 -36.22
N ILE A 533 17.96 0.04 -36.25
CA ILE A 533 18.08 -1.29 -35.61
C ILE A 533 17.85 -1.16 -34.11
N VAL A 534 18.45 -0.16 -33.45
CA VAL A 534 18.25 0.10 -32.02
C VAL A 534 16.77 0.44 -31.72
N LEU A 535 16.12 1.23 -32.58
CA LEU A 535 14.68 1.52 -32.45
C LEU A 535 13.83 0.26 -32.57
N CYS A 536 14.13 -0.62 -33.53
CA CYS A 536 13.43 -1.90 -33.70
C CYS A 536 13.68 -2.89 -32.53
N LEU A 537 14.75 -2.70 -31.77
CA LEU A 537 15.04 -3.52 -30.59
C LEU A 537 14.13 -3.20 -29.40
N ILE A 538 13.62 -1.96 -29.30
CA ILE A 538 12.77 -1.55 -28.17
C ILE A 538 11.57 -2.46 -27.95
N PRO A 539 10.72 -2.77 -28.96
CA PRO A 539 9.59 -3.68 -28.77
C PRO A 539 10.00 -5.07 -28.30
N VAL A 540 11.16 -5.56 -28.77
CA VAL A 540 11.71 -6.86 -28.37
C VAL A 540 12.11 -6.83 -26.89
N LEU A 541 12.83 -5.79 -26.46
CA LEU A 541 13.21 -5.63 -25.06
C LEU A 541 11.98 -5.54 -24.17
N LEU A 542 10.97 -4.78 -24.56
CA LEU A 542 9.73 -4.62 -23.78
C LEU A 542 8.95 -5.93 -23.62
N THR A 543 8.87 -6.76 -24.67
CA THR A 543 8.12 -8.02 -24.61
C THR A 543 8.74 -9.06 -23.69
N PHE A 544 10.05 -9.03 -23.52
CA PHE A 544 10.77 -9.98 -22.66
C PHE A 544 11.14 -9.43 -21.27
N THR A 545 10.87 -8.16 -21.01
CA THR A 545 11.08 -7.57 -19.70
C THR A 545 9.95 -7.97 -18.76
N LYS A 546 10.29 -8.42 -17.54
CA LYS A 546 9.32 -8.70 -16.48
C LYS A 546 8.55 -7.42 -16.13
N SER A 547 7.23 -7.55 -15.94
CA SER A 547 6.38 -6.42 -15.59
C SER A 547 5.58 -6.71 -14.33
N GLU A 548 5.62 -5.77 -13.39
CA GLU A 548 4.89 -5.81 -12.12
C GLU A 548 4.42 -4.40 -11.74
N LEU A 549 3.54 -4.26 -10.75
CA LEU A 549 3.08 -2.95 -10.31
C LEU A 549 4.20 -2.19 -9.59
N ALA A 550 4.79 -2.84 -8.58
CA ALA A 550 5.96 -2.37 -7.84
C ALA A 550 6.76 -3.56 -7.32
N PRO A 551 8.07 -3.41 -7.10
CA PRO A 551 8.89 -4.46 -6.55
C PRO A 551 8.61 -4.65 -5.05
N ASP A 552 8.89 -5.86 -4.55
CA ASP A 552 8.87 -6.12 -3.11
C ASP A 552 9.99 -5.37 -2.40
N GLU A 553 9.65 -4.79 -1.24
CA GLU A 553 10.60 -4.08 -0.39
C GLU A 553 10.86 -4.85 0.91
N ASP A 554 12.06 -4.69 1.45
CA ASP A 554 12.42 -5.28 2.73
C ASP A 554 11.83 -4.46 3.89
N GLN A 555 10.63 -4.86 4.33
CA GLN A 555 9.91 -4.19 5.42
C GLN A 555 10.25 -4.75 6.82
N GLY A 556 11.14 -5.73 6.90
CA GLY A 556 11.59 -6.32 8.17
C GLY A 556 10.60 -7.30 8.80
N ILE A 557 9.60 -7.76 8.05
CA ILE A 557 8.60 -8.72 8.51
C ILE A 557 8.17 -9.65 7.39
N ILE A 558 8.03 -10.93 7.69
CA ILE A 558 7.41 -11.92 6.82
C ILE A 558 6.06 -12.29 7.44
N PHE A 559 4.99 -12.04 6.71
CA PHE A 559 3.65 -12.49 7.11
C PHE A 559 3.40 -13.92 6.66
N MET A 560 2.55 -14.62 7.39
CA MET A 560 2.15 -16.00 7.10
C MET A 560 0.67 -16.18 7.31
N ILE A 561 0.05 -16.87 6.39
CA ILE A 561 -1.32 -17.38 6.54
C ILE A 561 -1.21 -18.89 6.75
N ALA A 562 -1.87 -19.39 7.78
CA ALA A 562 -1.95 -20.80 8.11
C ALA A 562 -3.41 -21.25 8.01
N ASN A 563 -3.70 -22.20 7.13
CA ASN A 563 -5.03 -22.75 6.94
C ASN A 563 -5.05 -24.24 7.33
N ALA A 564 -5.89 -24.58 8.29
CA ALA A 564 -6.20 -25.94 8.65
C ALA A 564 -7.29 -26.53 7.73
N PRO A 565 -7.46 -27.86 7.67
CA PRO A 565 -8.59 -28.50 7.02
C PRO A 565 -9.93 -27.95 7.55
N GLN A 566 -10.96 -27.91 6.71
CA GLN A 566 -12.24 -27.29 7.07
C GLN A 566 -12.95 -27.83 8.32
N PRO A 567 -12.91 -29.11 8.62
CA PRO A 567 -13.48 -29.61 9.86
C PRO A 567 -12.62 -29.34 11.11
N ALA A 568 -11.44 -28.75 10.94
CA ALA A 568 -10.56 -28.45 12.07
C ALA A 568 -11.15 -27.34 12.96
N ASN A 569 -10.98 -27.49 14.25
CA ASN A 569 -11.29 -26.48 15.26
C ASN A 569 -10.04 -25.63 15.59
N LEU A 570 -10.24 -24.66 16.47
CA LEU A 570 -9.16 -23.77 16.90
C LEU A 570 -8.02 -24.49 17.64
N ASP A 571 -8.35 -25.54 18.40
CA ASP A 571 -7.34 -26.34 19.14
C ASP A 571 -6.40 -27.07 18.17
N TYR A 572 -6.96 -27.61 17.06
CA TYR A 572 -6.17 -28.21 15.98
C TYR A 572 -5.21 -27.20 15.37
N LEU A 573 -5.74 -26.04 14.96
CA LEU A 573 -4.92 -24.97 14.36
C LEU A 573 -3.80 -24.53 15.32
N SER A 574 -4.12 -24.33 16.58
CA SER A 574 -3.17 -23.88 17.61
C SER A 574 -2.05 -24.88 17.84
N THR A 575 -2.37 -26.17 17.87
CA THR A 575 -1.38 -27.23 18.07
C THR A 575 -0.24 -27.16 17.05
N TYR A 576 -0.55 -26.87 15.79
CA TYR A 576 0.46 -26.76 14.74
C TYR A 576 1.10 -25.36 14.65
N THR A 577 0.35 -24.30 14.92
CA THR A 577 0.92 -22.94 14.87
C THR A 577 1.87 -22.66 16.03
N ASP A 578 1.75 -23.35 17.15
CA ASP A 578 2.70 -23.26 18.26
C ASP A 578 4.12 -23.72 17.86
N GLU A 579 4.26 -24.56 16.82
CA GLU A 579 5.56 -24.97 16.29
C GLU A 579 6.30 -23.83 15.56
N PHE A 580 5.58 -22.78 15.08
CA PHE A 580 6.16 -21.67 14.32
C PHE A 580 7.27 -20.98 15.08
N VAL A 581 7.04 -20.66 16.35
CA VAL A 581 8.03 -19.96 17.19
C VAL A 581 9.32 -20.76 17.31
N THR A 582 9.22 -22.08 17.39
CA THR A 582 10.38 -22.98 17.46
C THR A 582 11.18 -22.94 16.16
N ILE A 583 10.49 -22.94 15.01
CA ILE A 583 11.11 -22.82 13.69
C ILE A 583 11.78 -21.44 13.54
N PHE A 584 11.08 -20.34 13.88
CA PHE A 584 11.60 -18.98 13.73
C PHE A 584 12.85 -18.73 14.56
N LYS A 585 12.92 -19.23 15.79
CA LYS A 585 14.09 -19.13 16.65
C LYS A 585 15.34 -19.82 16.09
N THR A 586 15.22 -20.64 15.04
CA THR A 586 16.37 -21.24 14.35
C THR A 586 17.08 -20.26 13.39
N PHE A 587 16.46 -19.11 13.08
CA PHE A 587 17.02 -18.10 12.20
C PHE A 587 17.79 -17.04 13.01
N PRO A 588 19.01 -16.69 12.65
CA PRO A 588 19.79 -15.69 13.39
C PRO A 588 19.18 -14.28 13.29
N GLU A 589 18.37 -14.03 12.27
CA GLU A 589 17.67 -12.77 12.03
C GLU A 589 16.36 -12.63 12.81
N TYR A 590 15.94 -13.64 13.54
CA TYR A 590 14.74 -13.61 14.37
C TYR A 590 14.81 -12.51 15.43
N TYR A 591 13.81 -11.65 15.47
CA TYR A 591 13.60 -10.66 16.53
C TYR A 591 12.43 -11.07 17.43
N SER A 592 11.24 -11.18 16.86
CA SER A 592 10.03 -11.62 17.57
C SER A 592 9.03 -12.24 16.59
N SER A 593 7.92 -12.77 17.11
CA SER A 593 6.83 -13.29 16.29
C SER A 593 5.50 -13.10 16.97
N PHE A 594 4.46 -12.96 16.18
CA PHE A 594 3.09 -12.97 16.66
C PHE A 594 2.27 -14.00 15.87
N GLN A 595 1.20 -14.49 16.50
CA GLN A 595 0.24 -15.39 15.88
C GLN A 595 -1.16 -15.03 16.36
N ILE A 596 -2.12 -14.98 15.44
CA ILE A 596 -3.55 -14.79 15.70
C ILE A 596 -4.29 -15.91 14.98
N ASN A 597 -4.81 -16.84 15.74
CA ASN A 597 -5.62 -17.95 15.27
C ASN A 597 -7.10 -17.58 15.37
N GLY A 598 -7.91 -18.00 14.38
CA GLY A 598 -9.30 -17.59 14.29
C GLY A 598 -9.53 -16.26 13.59
N PHE A 599 -8.56 -15.78 12.82
CA PHE A 599 -8.62 -14.44 12.18
C PHE A 599 -9.73 -14.34 11.11
N ASN A 600 -9.85 -15.37 10.25
CA ASN A 600 -10.87 -15.47 9.19
C ASN A 600 -11.72 -16.75 9.31
N GLY A 601 -12.03 -17.15 10.55
CA GLY A 601 -12.66 -18.42 10.90
C GLY A 601 -11.72 -19.30 11.71
N VAL A 602 -12.28 -20.18 12.51
CA VAL A 602 -11.54 -21.01 13.48
C VAL A 602 -10.42 -21.86 12.87
N GLN A 603 -10.49 -22.14 11.58
CA GLN A 603 -9.50 -22.94 10.84
C GLN A 603 -8.39 -22.09 10.20
N SER A 604 -8.43 -20.76 10.30
CA SER A 604 -7.44 -19.87 9.69
C SER A 604 -6.69 -19.02 10.72
N GLY A 605 -5.39 -18.88 10.52
CA GLY A 605 -4.54 -18.07 11.37
C GLY A 605 -3.61 -17.16 10.53
N ILE A 606 -3.28 -16.00 11.08
CA ILE A 606 -2.27 -15.10 10.56
C ILE A 606 -1.13 -14.97 11.55
N GLY A 607 0.10 -14.99 11.05
CA GLY A 607 1.29 -14.83 11.87
C GLY A 607 2.28 -13.87 11.25
N GLY A 608 3.21 -13.39 12.05
CA GLY A 608 4.30 -12.53 11.62
C GLY A 608 5.63 -12.98 12.19
N PHE A 609 6.62 -13.12 11.32
CA PHE A 609 8.02 -13.33 11.65
C PHE A 609 8.76 -12.00 11.49
N LEU A 610 9.02 -11.33 12.61
CA LEU A 610 9.73 -10.06 12.63
C LEU A 610 11.23 -10.29 12.62
N LEU A 611 11.90 -9.56 11.76
CA LEU A 611 13.33 -9.60 11.58
C LEU A 611 14.02 -8.52 12.41
N LYS A 612 15.30 -8.76 12.77
CA LYS A 612 16.16 -7.73 13.35
C LYS A 612 16.30 -6.52 12.42
N PRO A 613 16.61 -5.33 12.95
CA PRO A 613 16.86 -4.15 12.13
C PRO A 613 17.87 -4.40 11.00
N TRP A 614 17.76 -3.65 9.91
CA TRP A 614 18.54 -3.84 8.68
C TRP A 614 20.05 -3.79 8.90
N ASN A 615 20.52 -2.98 9.87
CA ASN A 615 21.94 -2.87 10.24
C ASN A 615 22.48 -4.04 11.09
N GLU A 616 21.60 -4.89 11.62
CA GLU A 616 21.96 -6.04 12.46
C GLU A 616 21.87 -7.38 11.73
N ARG A 617 21.52 -7.37 10.44
CA ARG A 617 21.40 -8.56 9.60
C ARG A 617 22.08 -8.38 8.24
N SER A 618 22.57 -9.47 7.67
CA SER A 618 23.23 -9.48 6.37
C SER A 618 22.34 -9.91 5.23
N ARG A 619 21.22 -10.59 5.53
CA ARG A 619 20.28 -11.12 4.55
C ARG A 619 18.99 -10.27 4.51
N THR A 620 18.46 -10.10 3.30
CA THR A 620 17.18 -9.42 3.09
C THR A 620 16.02 -10.35 3.39
N GLN A 621 14.84 -9.75 3.64
CA GLN A 621 13.58 -10.47 3.80
C GLN A 621 13.31 -11.42 2.64
N MET A 622 13.55 -10.99 1.39
CA MET A 622 13.36 -11.79 0.18
C MET A 622 14.28 -13.01 0.11
N GLN A 623 15.49 -12.93 0.71
CA GLN A 623 16.42 -14.08 0.79
C GLN A 623 16.02 -15.06 1.90
N ILE A 624 15.39 -14.57 2.96
CA ILE A 624 15.01 -15.39 4.13
C ILE A 624 13.68 -16.11 3.87
N LEU A 625 12.72 -15.47 3.20
CA LEU A 625 11.37 -16.00 2.96
C LEU A 625 11.35 -17.42 2.37
N PRO A 626 12.14 -17.77 1.32
CA PRO A 626 12.12 -19.13 0.77
C PRO A 626 12.60 -20.19 1.77
N GLU A 627 13.57 -19.85 2.63
CA GLU A 627 14.06 -20.78 3.66
C GLU A 627 13.06 -20.98 4.79
N VAL A 628 12.36 -19.89 5.17
CA VAL A 628 11.27 -19.95 6.15
C VAL A 628 10.15 -20.80 5.60
N GLN A 629 9.73 -20.57 4.34
CA GLN A 629 8.69 -21.34 3.66
C GLN A 629 9.02 -22.83 3.62
N ALA A 630 10.25 -23.20 3.23
CA ALA A 630 10.68 -24.58 3.16
C ALA A 630 10.65 -25.29 4.52
N LYS A 631 10.94 -24.56 5.62
CA LYS A 631 10.84 -25.14 6.97
C LYS A 631 9.40 -25.26 7.44
N LEU A 632 8.54 -24.28 7.10
CA LEU A 632 7.12 -24.31 7.45
C LEU A 632 6.36 -25.40 6.71
N GLU A 633 6.74 -25.76 5.50
CA GLU A 633 6.19 -26.88 4.72
C GLU A 633 6.42 -28.24 5.38
N SER A 634 7.36 -28.35 6.33
CA SER A 634 7.52 -29.58 7.12
C SER A 634 6.37 -29.85 8.09
N ILE A 635 5.52 -28.85 8.37
CA ILE A 635 4.33 -28.97 9.20
C ILE A 635 3.18 -29.54 8.35
N SER A 636 2.99 -30.84 8.37
CA SER A 636 2.04 -31.54 7.49
C SER A 636 0.56 -31.32 7.82
N GLY A 637 0.25 -30.73 8.98
CA GLY A 637 -1.14 -30.52 9.43
C GLY A 637 -1.81 -29.24 8.89
N LEU A 638 -1.05 -28.32 8.32
CA LEU A 638 -1.51 -27.03 7.86
C LEU A 638 -1.02 -26.72 6.44
N GLN A 639 -1.78 -25.91 5.72
CA GLN A 639 -1.29 -25.22 4.54
C GLN A 639 -0.79 -23.83 4.97
N ILE A 640 0.52 -23.60 4.83
CA ILE A 640 1.17 -22.38 5.34
C ILE A 640 1.83 -21.65 4.19
N PHE A 641 1.55 -20.36 4.10
CA PHE A 641 2.13 -19.49 3.06
C PHE A 641 2.74 -18.24 3.69
N GLY A 642 4.05 -18.09 3.48
CA GLY A 642 4.77 -16.86 3.79
C GLY A 642 4.70 -15.87 2.62
N PHE A 643 4.50 -14.59 2.92
CA PHE A 643 4.46 -13.55 1.90
C PHE A 643 4.98 -12.21 2.44
N ASN A 644 5.39 -11.37 1.51
CA ASN A 644 5.78 -9.99 1.80
C ASN A 644 4.57 -9.08 1.70
N LEU A 645 4.52 -8.04 2.55
CA LEU A 645 3.49 -7.00 2.37
C LEU A 645 3.75 -6.24 1.06
N PRO A 646 2.68 -5.85 0.36
CA PRO A 646 2.81 -4.97 -0.80
C PRO A 646 3.58 -3.70 -0.44
N SER A 647 4.45 -3.26 -1.34
CA SER A 647 5.25 -2.05 -1.13
C SER A 647 4.48 -0.75 -1.36
N LEU A 648 3.33 -0.82 -2.06
CA LEU A 648 2.48 0.33 -2.36
C LEU A 648 1.20 0.31 -1.54
N PRO A 649 0.73 1.46 -1.08
CA PRO A 649 -0.58 1.58 -0.46
C PRO A 649 -1.71 1.42 -1.50
N GLY A 650 -2.89 1.01 -1.03
CA GLY A 650 -4.08 0.92 -1.88
C GLY A 650 -4.15 -0.30 -2.79
N THR A 651 -3.26 -1.26 -2.64
CA THR A 651 -3.28 -2.51 -3.41
C THR A 651 -4.25 -3.55 -2.87
N GLY A 652 -4.94 -3.24 -1.77
CA GLY A 652 -5.89 -4.14 -1.11
C GLY A 652 -5.22 -5.22 -0.26
N GLU A 653 -6.03 -6.00 0.45
CA GLU A 653 -5.57 -7.11 1.29
C GLU A 653 -5.47 -8.41 0.50
N GLY A 654 -4.64 -9.34 0.97
CA GLY A 654 -4.53 -10.71 0.48
C GLY A 654 -3.28 -10.98 -0.34
N LEU A 655 -3.31 -12.10 -1.07
CA LEU A 655 -2.20 -12.52 -1.92
C LEU A 655 -2.04 -11.58 -3.14
N PRO A 656 -0.83 -11.43 -3.68
CA PRO A 656 -0.55 -10.45 -4.73
C PRO A 656 -1.34 -10.69 -6.02
N PHE A 657 -1.57 -11.94 -6.40
CA PHE A 657 -2.41 -12.28 -7.55
C PHE A 657 -3.83 -12.57 -7.10
N GLN A 658 -4.82 -11.88 -7.68
CA GLN A 658 -6.24 -12.10 -7.42
C GLN A 658 -7.02 -11.96 -8.74
N PHE A 659 -7.63 -13.06 -9.16
CA PHE A 659 -8.43 -13.17 -10.37
C PHE A 659 -9.86 -13.59 -10.02
N VAL A 660 -10.84 -12.80 -10.42
CA VAL A 660 -12.25 -13.00 -10.11
C VAL A 660 -12.95 -13.69 -11.26
N ILE A 661 -13.61 -14.81 -10.96
CA ILE A 661 -14.54 -15.48 -11.86
C ILE A 661 -15.94 -15.28 -11.29
N SER A 662 -16.83 -14.67 -12.04
CA SER A 662 -18.19 -14.40 -11.60
C SER A 662 -19.25 -14.88 -12.59
N SER A 663 -20.42 -15.24 -12.06
CA SER A 663 -21.55 -15.73 -12.86
C SER A 663 -22.87 -15.46 -12.13
N ALA A 664 -23.96 -15.38 -12.88
CA ALA A 664 -25.32 -15.42 -12.32
C ALA A 664 -25.79 -16.85 -11.99
N ASN A 665 -25.00 -17.87 -12.36
CA ASN A 665 -25.32 -19.27 -12.09
C ASN A 665 -25.13 -19.61 -10.60
N ASP A 666 -25.57 -20.81 -10.22
CA ASP A 666 -25.35 -21.35 -8.89
C ASP A 666 -23.84 -21.54 -8.58
N TYR A 667 -23.51 -21.64 -7.29
CA TYR A 667 -22.13 -21.79 -6.83
C TYR A 667 -21.50 -23.13 -7.20
N GLU A 668 -22.29 -24.20 -7.39
CA GLU A 668 -21.75 -25.50 -7.78
C GLU A 668 -21.21 -25.46 -9.21
N SER A 669 -21.98 -24.86 -10.13
CA SER A 669 -21.54 -24.64 -11.52
C SER A 669 -20.33 -23.71 -11.59
N LEU A 670 -20.32 -22.66 -10.74
CA LEU A 670 -19.21 -21.73 -10.65
C LEU A 670 -17.94 -22.42 -10.13
N LEU A 671 -18.05 -23.25 -9.08
CA LEU A 671 -16.94 -24.01 -8.53
C LEU A 671 -16.31 -24.95 -9.57
N GLN A 672 -17.13 -25.67 -10.34
CA GLN A 672 -16.62 -26.57 -11.37
C GLN A 672 -15.75 -25.85 -12.41
N VAL A 673 -16.14 -24.66 -12.81
CA VAL A 673 -15.35 -23.83 -13.74
C VAL A 673 -14.09 -23.28 -13.07
N ALA A 674 -14.23 -22.68 -11.89
CA ALA A 674 -13.12 -22.09 -11.14
C ALA A 674 -12.06 -23.13 -10.73
N ASP A 675 -12.47 -24.34 -10.36
CA ASP A 675 -11.55 -25.43 -10.01
C ASP A 675 -10.75 -25.94 -11.22
N ARG A 676 -11.38 -26.05 -12.40
CA ARG A 676 -10.65 -26.35 -13.64
C ARG A 676 -9.62 -25.26 -13.97
N VAL A 677 -9.98 -23.99 -13.81
CA VAL A 677 -9.05 -22.87 -14.02
C VAL A 677 -7.91 -22.94 -13.00
N LYS A 678 -8.21 -23.16 -11.72
CA LYS A 678 -7.21 -23.32 -10.64
C LYS A 678 -6.24 -24.45 -10.98
N LYS A 679 -6.74 -25.62 -11.33
CA LYS A 679 -5.92 -26.79 -11.65
C LYS A 679 -4.96 -26.52 -12.82
N ARG A 680 -5.48 -25.96 -13.93
CA ARG A 680 -4.66 -25.63 -15.08
C ARG A 680 -3.67 -24.50 -14.79
N ALA A 681 -4.04 -23.51 -13.95
CA ALA A 681 -3.12 -22.46 -13.49
C ALA A 681 -1.94 -23.07 -12.75
N MET A 682 -2.17 -24.01 -11.83
CA MET A 682 -1.10 -24.73 -11.14
C MET A 682 -0.28 -25.62 -12.09
N GLU A 683 -0.91 -26.34 -13.00
CA GLU A 683 -0.24 -27.19 -14.01
C GLU A 683 0.64 -26.37 -14.96
N SER A 684 0.40 -25.06 -15.10
CA SER A 684 1.23 -24.17 -15.91
C SER A 684 2.66 -23.99 -15.38
N GLY A 685 2.92 -24.34 -14.11
CA GLY A 685 4.20 -24.15 -13.43
C GLY A 685 4.58 -22.68 -13.21
N LYS A 686 3.65 -21.74 -13.42
CA LYS A 686 3.88 -20.30 -13.28
C LYS A 686 3.49 -19.75 -11.90
N PHE A 687 2.91 -20.58 -11.06
CA PHE A 687 2.50 -20.21 -9.70
C PHE A 687 3.15 -21.15 -8.69
N ALA A 688 3.67 -20.59 -7.62
CA ALA A 688 4.06 -21.34 -6.44
C ALA A 688 2.83 -21.92 -5.75
N PHE A 689 1.74 -21.15 -5.76
CA PHE A 689 0.49 -21.52 -5.12
C PHE A 689 -0.67 -20.75 -5.76
N VAL A 690 -1.81 -21.43 -5.91
CA VAL A 690 -3.11 -20.81 -6.23
C VAL A 690 -4.17 -21.45 -5.37
N ASP A 691 -4.93 -20.65 -4.67
CA ASP A 691 -6.12 -21.05 -3.92
C ASP A 691 -7.38 -20.42 -4.47
N LEU A 692 -8.51 -21.06 -4.20
CA LEU A 692 -9.84 -20.60 -4.54
C LEU A 692 -10.62 -20.42 -3.25
N ASP A 693 -11.19 -19.25 -3.05
CA ASP A 693 -11.98 -18.91 -1.87
C ASP A 693 -13.37 -19.60 -1.85
N LEU A 694 -13.79 -20.20 -2.93
CA LEU A 694 -15.00 -20.99 -3.08
C LEU A 694 -14.66 -22.49 -3.02
N ALA A 695 -15.16 -23.19 -2.02
CA ALA A 695 -15.04 -24.64 -1.88
C ALA A 695 -16.27 -25.22 -1.15
N PHE A 696 -16.72 -26.41 -1.56
CA PHE A 696 -17.82 -27.16 -0.94
C PHE A 696 -17.25 -28.29 -0.08
N ASP A 697 -16.49 -27.92 0.93
CA ASP A 697 -15.77 -28.85 1.79
C ASP A 697 -16.11 -28.71 3.28
N LYS A 698 -17.06 -27.79 3.62
CA LYS A 698 -17.56 -27.67 4.99
C LYS A 698 -18.60 -28.75 5.27
N PRO A 699 -18.34 -29.70 6.18
CA PRO A 699 -19.37 -30.67 6.61
C PRO A 699 -20.48 -29.90 7.35
N GLU A 700 -21.70 -30.09 6.93
CA GLU A 700 -22.91 -29.57 7.58
C GLU A 700 -23.87 -30.67 7.86
N VAL A 701 -24.37 -30.69 9.08
CA VAL A 701 -25.46 -31.58 9.51
C VAL A 701 -26.76 -30.84 9.30
N VAL A 702 -27.55 -31.31 8.34
CA VAL A 702 -28.90 -30.79 8.08
C VAL A 702 -29.90 -31.53 8.94
N VAL A 703 -30.66 -30.78 9.75
CA VAL A 703 -31.73 -31.26 10.59
C VAL A 703 -33.05 -31.06 9.87
N ASP A 704 -33.54 -32.08 9.19
CA ASP A 704 -34.87 -32.06 8.54
C ASP A 704 -35.96 -32.35 9.56
N ILE A 705 -36.91 -31.41 9.70
CA ILE A 705 -37.98 -31.51 10.71
C ILE A 705 -39.25 -32.03 10.08
N ASP A 706 -39.82 -33.10 10.62
CA ASP A 706 -41.18 -33.57 10.30
C ASP A 706 -42.22 -32.62 10.93
N ARG A 707 -42.60 -31.57 10.15
CA ARG A 707 -43.53 -30.54 10.60
C ARG A 707 -44.91 -31.12 10.95
N ALA A 708 -45.38 -32.12 10.22
CA ALA A 708 -46.66 -32.72 10.45
C ALA A 708 -46.68 -33.50 11.79
N LYS A 709 -45.63 -34.25 12.06
CA LYS A 709 -45.45 -35.00 13.31
C LYS A 709 -45.22 -34.06 14.49
N ALA A 710 -44.46 -33.00 14.34
CA ALA A 710 -44.24 -32.01 15.38
C ALA A 710 -45.55 -31.35 15.76
N ALA A 711 -46.38 -30.94 14.79
CA ALA A 711 -47.69 -30.36 15.01
C ALA A 711 -48.66 -31.31 15.73
N GLN A 712 -48.70 -32.62 15.33
CA GLN A 712 -49.50 -33.63 15.99
C GLN A 712 -49.09 -33.86 17.43
N MET A 713 -47.78 -33.79 17.73
CA MET A 713 -47.25 -33.94 19.08
C MET A 713 -47.31 -32.64 19.92
N GLY A 714 -47.80 -31.54 19.35
CA GLY A 714 -47.91 -30.25 20.03
C GLY A 714 -46.57 -29.51 20.23
N VAL A 715 -45.65 -29.68 19.34
CA VAL A 715 -44.35 -28.97 19.34
C VAL A 715 -44.32 -27.92 18.24
N SER A 716 -44.11 -26.68 18.60
CA SER A 716 -43.97 -25.58 17.63
C SER A 716 -42.58 -25.56 17.00
N MET A 717 -42.48 -24.97 15.80
CA MET A 717 -41.16 -24.75 15.16
C MET A 717 -40.28 -23.77 15.98
N GLN A 718 -40.91 -22.85 16.69
CA GLN A 718 -40.26 -21.90 17.58
C GLN A 718 -39.59 -22.61 18.79
N ASP A 719 -40.34 -23.54 19.44
CA ASP A 719 -39.78 -24.31 20.57
C ASP A 719 -38.63 -25.21 20.13
N LEU A 720 -38.75 -25.83 18.96
CA LEU A 720 -37.74 -26.69 18.42
C LEU A 720 -36.49 -25.93 18.01
N GLY A 721 -36.64 -24.84 17.24
CA GLY A 721 -35.57 -23.93 16.84
C GLY A 721 -34.91 -23.28 18.05
N GLY A 722 -35.70 -22.79 19.00
CA GLY A 722 -35.20 -22.19 20.25
C GLY A 722 -34.38 -23.18 21.10
N THR A 723 -34.84 -24.43 21.16
CA THR A 723 -34.10 -25.53 21.85
C THR A 723 -32.72 -25.75 21.21
N LEU A 724 -32.67 -25.88 19.89
CA LEU A 724 -31.40 -26.05 19.16
C LEU A 724 -30.51 -24.83 19.30
N ALA A 725 -31.06 -23.60 19.18
CA ALA A 725 -30.31 -22.37 19.34
C ALA A 725 -29.71 -22.21 20.75
N THR A 726 -30.44 -22.62 21.80
CA THR A 726 -29.94 -22.58 23.17
C THR A 726 -28.88 -23.65 23.43
N LEU A 727 -29.07 -24.87 22.93
CA LEU A 727 -28.15 -25.98 23.20
C LEU A 727 -26.87 -25.86 22.39
N LEU A 728 -26.94 -25.38 21.13
CA LEU A 728 -25.82 -25.44 20.19
C LEU A 728 -25.38 -24.06 19.68
N GLY A 729 -26.31 -23.12 19.54
CA GLY A 729 -26.12 -21.89 18.77
C GLY A 729 -25.53 -20.70 19.53
N GLU A 730 -25.16 -20.87 20.81
CA GLU A 730 -24.65 -19.75 21.66
C GLU A 730 -25.60 -18.54 21.74
N ALA A 731 -26.89 -18.79 21.72
CA ALA A 731 -27.89 -17.73 21.73
C ALA A 731 -27.85 -16.92 23.03
N GLU A 732 -27.88 -15.59 22.90
CA GLU A 732 -28.04 -14.67 24.03
C GLU A 732 -29.42 -14.87 24.64
N ILE A 733 -29.49 -15.14 25.95
CA ILE A 733 -30.75 -15.20 26.69
C ILE A 733 -31.17 -13.81 27.10
N ASN A 734 -30.33 -13.13 27.83
CA ASN A 734 -30.44 -11.74 28.25
C ASN A 734 -29.08 -11.19 28.68
N ARG A 735 -29.05 -10.05 29.35
CA ARG A 735 -27.84 -9.39 29.79
C ARG A 735 -27.84 -9.18 31.30
N PHE A 736 -26.64 -9.02 31.83
CA PHE A 736 -26.41 -8.66 33.23
C PHE A 736 -25.29 -7.62 33.30
N THR A 737 -25.21 -6.90 34.42
CA THR A 737 -24.30 -5.75 34.53
C THR A 737 -23.23 -6.03 35.59
N ILE A 738 -21.96 -5.80 35.22
CA ILE A 738 -20.82 -5.74 36.15
C ILE A 738 -20.12 -4.40 35.98
N GLU A 739 -19.91 -3.68 37.09
CA GLU A 739 -19.21 -2.38 37.12
C GLU A 739 -19.69 -1.38 36.04
N GLY A 740 -21.04 -1.38 35.82
CA GLY A 740 -21.67 -0.44 34.88
C GLY A 740 -21.62 -0.85 33.41
N ARG A 741 -21.11 -2.04 33.09
CA ARG A 741 -21.13 -2.62 31.75
C ARG A 741 -22.04 -3.81 31.64
N SER A 742 -22.69 -3.92 30.48
CA SER A 742 -23.63 -4.99 30.17
C SER A 742 -22.93 -6.12 29.40
N TYR A 743 -23.06 -7.33 29.91
CA TYR A 743 -22.51 -8.55 29.33
C TYR A 743 -23.63 -9.56 29.04
N LYS A 744 -23.39 -10.44 28.06
CA LYS A 744 -24.37 -11.45 27.63
C LYS A 744 -24.46 -12.59 28.65
N VAL A 745 -25.67 -13.18 28.78
CA VAL A 745 -25.89 -14.49 29.41
C VAL A 745 -26.13 -15.50 28.31
N ILE A 746 -25.29 -16.50 28.20
CA ILE A 746 -25.28 -17.47 27.10
C ILE A 746 -25.42 -18.87 27.67
N ALA A 747 -26.44 -19.61 27.23
CA ALA A 747 -26.57 -21.03 27.50
C ALA A 747 -26.07 -21.87 26.33
N GLN A 748 -25.40 -22.96 26.65
CA GLN A 748 -24.93 -23.95 25.69
C GLN A 748 -24.69 -25.26 26.40
N VAL A 749 -24.79 -26.41 25.71
CA VAL A 749 -24.39 -27.68 26.31
C VAL A 749 -22.89 -27.75 26.51
N GLU A 750 -22.45 -28.50 27.54
CA GLU A 750 -21.03 -28.75 27.76
C GLU A 750 -20.41 -29.49 26.56
N ARG A 751 -19.11 -29.26 26.31
CA ARG A 751 -18.39 -29.78 25.13
C ARG A 751 -18.56 -31.30 24.90
N PRO A 752 -18.54 -32.18 25.92
CA PRO A 752 -18.73 -33.61 25.72
C PRO A 752 -20.10 -33.99 25.13
N PHE A 753 -21.10 -33.12 25.26
CA PHE A 753 -22.45 -33.38 24.77
C PHE A 753 -22.72 -32.75 23.39
N ARG A 754 -21.69 -32.13 22.74
CA ARG A 754 -21.77 -31.54 21.39
C ARG A 754 -20.55 -31.84 20.51
N ASP A 755 -19.73 -32.79 20.94
CA ASP A 755 -18.53 -33.22 20.18
C ASP A 755 -18.87 -34.13 18.99
N ASN A 756 -20.07 -34.70 18.98
CA ASN A 756 -20.58 -35.54 17.92
C ASN A 756 -22.06 -35.17 17.59
N PRO A 757 -22.46 -35.07 16.30
CA PRO A 757 -23.83 -34.84 15.90
C PRO A 757 -24.84 -35.86 16.43
N ASP A 758 -24.45 -37.08 16.77
CA ASP A 758 -25.30 -38.10 17.35
C ASP A 758 -25.96 -37.69 18.68
N TRP A 759 -25.38 -36.69 19.37
CA TRP A 759 -25.97 -36.10 20.57
C TRP A 759 -27.33 -35.43 20.32
N LEU A 760 -27.63 -34.98 19.08
CA LEU A 760 -28.95 -34.47 18.70
C LEU A 760 -30.09 -35.44 19.06
N ASN A 761 -29.81 -36.75 19.05
CA ASN A 761 -30.78 -37.79 19.40
C ASN A 761 -31.11 -37.83 20.90
N ASN A 762 -30.24 -37.29 21.73
CA ASN A 762 -30.36 -37.26 23.18
C ASN A 762 -30.86 -35.92 23.74
N TYR A 763 -31.24 -34.97 22.88
CA TYR A 763 -31.85 -33.72 23.28
C TYR A 763 -33.37 -33.86 23.33
N TYR A 764 -34.00 -33.03 24.16
CA TYR A 764 -35.42 -33.11 24.39
C TYR A 764 -36.05 -31.70 24.23
N VAL A 765 -37.29 -31.69 23.71
CA VAL A 765 -38.13 -30.52 23.61
C VAL A 765 -39.45 -30.78 24.36
N LYS A 766 -40.03 -29.77 24.97
CA LYS A 766 -41.37 -29.84 25.58
C LYS A 766 -42.46 -29.58 24.56
N ASN A 767 -43.51 -30.35 24.65
CA ASN A 767 -44.75 -30.03 23.94
C ASN A 767 -45.64 -29.06 24.74
N THR A 768 -46.75 -28.63 24.17
CA THR A 768 -47.77 -27.74 24.80
C THR A 768 -48.39 -28.33 26.06
N GLN A 769 -48.31 -29.66 26.28
CA GLN A 769 -48.79 -30.34 27.47
C GLN A 769 -47.73 -30.49 28.57
N GLY A 770 -46.48 -29.95 28.33
CA GLY A 770 -45.38 -30.03 29.26
C GLY A 770 -44.64 -31.37 29.26
N GLN A 771 -44.92 -32.27 28.31
CA GLN A 771 -44.24 -33.57 28.19
C GLN A 771 -42.94 -33.42 27.40
N LEU A 772 -41.86 -34.09 27.86
CA LEU A 772 -40.60 -34.15 27.14
C LEU A 772 -40.68 -35.14 25.99
N LEU A 773 -40.30 -34.71 24.81
CA LEU A 773 -40.17 -35.50 23.60
C LEU A 773 -38.71 -35.46 23.11
N ALA A 774 -38.15 -36.63 22.84
CA ALA A 774 -36.83 -36.71 22.25
C ALA A 774 -36.84 -36.10 20.84
N LEU A 775 -35.84 -35.26 20.51
CA LEU A 775 -35.70 -34.65 19.18
C LEU A 775 -35.66 -35.69 18.07
N SER A 776 -35.00 -36.84 18.31
CA SER A 776 -34.93 -37.97 17.37
C SER A 776 -36.29 -38.47 16.87
N THR A 777 -37.40 -38.17 17.59
CA THR A 777 -38.74 -38.49 17.11
C THR A 777 -39.28 -37.53 16.08
N LEU A 778 -38.73 -36.31 16.00
CA LEU A 778 -39.23 -35.20 15.20
C LEU A 778 -38.30 -34.78 14.05
N ILE A 779 -37.03 -35.23 14.11
CA ILE A 779 -36.01 -34.83 13.15
C ILE A 779 -35.43 -36.01 12.41
N THR A 780 -34.93 -35.78 11.22
CA THR A 780 -34.02 -36.63 10.48
C THR A 780 -32.71 -35.87 10.22
N VAL A 781 -31.62 -36.54 10.51
CA VAL A 781 -30.29 -35.94 10.39
C VAL A 781 -29.63 -36.44 9.11
N THR A 782 -29.14 -35.55 8.27
CA THR A 782 -28.44 -35.88 7.01
C THR A 782 -27.16 -35.04 6.90
N ASP A 783 -26.06 -35.69 6.51
CA ASP A 783 -24.79 -35.01 6.27
C ASP A 783 -24.72 -34.48 4.85
N ARG A 784 -24.32 -33.22 4.68
CA ARG A 784 -24.10 -32.59 3.38
C ARG A 784 -22.81 -31.80 3.40
N ALA A 785 -22.17 -31.69 2.25
CA ALA A 785 -21.10 -30.71 2.07
C ALA A 785 -21.72 -29.38 1.63
N ARG A 786 -21.31 -28.30 2.28
CA ARG A 786 -21.77 -26.94 1.99
C ARG A 786 -20.59 -26.03 1.65
N PRO A 787 -20.83 -24.91 0.96
CA PRO A 787 -19.78 -23.91 0.76
C PRO A 787 -19.34 -23.30 2.08
N ARG A 788 -18.03 -23.04 2.20
CA ARG A 788 -17.45 -22.34 3.35
C ARG A 788 -18.10 -21.01 3.58
N GLN A 789 -18.23 -20.28 2.49
CA GLN A 789 -18.79 -18.94 2.39
C GLN A 789 -19.33 -18.73 0.99
N LEU A 790 -20.26 -17.80 0.87
CA LEU A 790 -20.84 -17.40 -0.40
C LEU A 790 -20.31 -15.99 -0.75
N ASN A 791 -19.44 -15.94 -1.73
CA ASN A 791 -18.80 -14.70 -2.15
C ASN A 791 -19.54 -14.12 -3.35
N GLN A 792 -19.67 -12.78 -3.36
CA GLN A 792 -20.18 -12.05 -4.51
C GLN A 792 -19.23 -10.92 -4.87
N PHE A 793 -19.09 -10.68 -6.15
CA PHE A 793 -18.36 -9.55 -6.73
C PHE A 793 -19.32 -8.77 -7.62
N GLN A 794 -19.48 -7.47 -7.36
CA GLN A 794 -20.44 -6.64 -8.09
C GLN A 794 -21.85 -7.28 -8.16
N GLN A 795 -22.31 -7.84 -7.03
CA GLN A 795 -23.61 -8.53 -6.87
C GLN A 795 -23.75 -9.87 -7.64
N LEU A 796 -22.74 -10.34 -8.35
CA LEU A 796 -22.73 -11.66 -8.98
C LEU A 796 -22.03 -12.66 -8.08
N ASN A 797 -22.50 -13.91 -8.09
CA ASN A 797 -21.80 -15.00 -7.41
C ASN A 797 -20.38 -15.11 -7.96
N SER A 798 -19.39 -15.20 -7.10
CA SER A 798 -18.00 -15.17 -7.50
C SER A 798 -17.14 -16.17 -6.76
N GLY A 799 -16.05 -16.58 -7.41
CA GLY A 799 -14.90 -17.24 -6.81
C GLY A 799 -13.65 -16.46 -7.16
N ILE A 800 -12.82 -16.17 -6.17
CA ILE A 800 -11.56 -15.45 -6.34
C ILE A 800 -10.41 -16.46 -6.29
N LEU A 801 -9.67 -16.56 -7.39
CA LEU A 801 -8.40 -17.27 -7.40
C LEU A 801 -7.32 -16.33 -6.88
N SER A 802 -6.75 -16.67 -5.74
CA SER A 802 -5.66 -15.94 -5.11
C SER A 802 -4.37 -16.76 -5.16
N GLY A 803 -3.23 -16.13 -5.43
CA GLY A 803 -2.01 -16.91 -5.59
C GLY A 803 -0.73 -16.09 -5.51
N VAL A 804 0.39 -16.81 -5.53
CA VAL A 804 1.74 -16.26 -5.59
C VAL A 804 2.37 -16.68 -6.92
N PRO A 805 2.53 -15.74 -7.88
CA PRO A 805 3.14 -16.05 -9.15
C PRO A 805 4.67 -16.20 -9.03
N LEU A 806 5.23 -17.16 -9.77
CA LEU A 806 6.67 -17.32 -9.98
C LEU A 806 7.19 -16.52 -11.17
N VAL A 807 6.26 -15.96 -11.96
CA VAL A 807 6.50 -15.11 -13.13
C VAL A 807 6.01 -13.69 -12.84
N SER A 808 6.20 -12.78 -13.79
CA SER A 808 5.68 -11.42 -13.64
C SER A 808 4.15 -11.39 -13.52
N MET A 809 3.62 -10.39 -12.82
CA MET A 809 2.17 -10.21 -12.64
C MET A 809 1.43 -10.19 -13.98
N GLY A 810 1.96 -9.49 -14.97
CA GLY A 810 1.37 -9.43 -16.31
C GLY A 810 1.26 -10.80 -16.96
N GLU A 811 2.33 -11.60 -16.94
CA GLU A 811 2.34 -12.96 -17.49
C GLU A 811 1.40 -13.89 -16.73
N ALA A 812 1.34 -13.75 -15.40
CA ALA A 812 0.42 -14.53 -14.57
C ALA A 812 -1.05 -14.23 -14.94
N ILE A 813 -1.40 -12.95 -15.06
CA ILE A 813 -2.73 -12.48 -15.45
C ILE A 813 -3.11 -12.99 -16.85
N ASP A 814 -2.24 -12.83 -17.83
CA ASP A 814 -2.51 -13.26 -19.19
C ASP A 814 -2.69 -14.78 -19.29
N THR A 815 -1.88 -15.54 -18.54
CA THR A 815 -1.99 -16.99 -18.47
C THR A 815 -3.34 -17.42 -17.91
N VAL A 816 -3.74 -16.89 -16.74
CA VAL A 816 -5.02 -17.27 -16.14
C VAL A 816 -6.21 -16.76 -16.95
N ARG A 817 -6.11 -15.56 -17.54
CA ARG A 817 -7.14 -15.03 -18.43
C ARG A 817 -7.35 -15.92 -19.66
N GLN A 818 -6.27 -16.42 -20.26
CA GLN A 818 -6.36 -17.35 -21.38
C GLN A 818 -7.01 -18.67 -20.95
N ILE A 819 -6.54 -19.27 -19.85
CA ILE A 819 -7.11 -20.51 -19.29
C ILE A 819 -8.61 -20.34 -19.00
N ALA A 820 -8.98 -19.23 -18.34
CA ALA A 820 -10.36 -18.94 -17.99
C ALA A 820 -11.27 -18.80 -19.23
N ARG A 821 -10.78 -18.17 -20.31
CA ARG A 821 -11.53 -18.09 -21.59
C ARG A 821 -11.73 -19.44 -22.27
N GLU A 822 -10.79 -20.34 -22.11
CA GLU A 822 -10.87 -21.71 -22.67
C GLU A 822 -11.81 -22.60 -21.86
N GLU A 823 -11.84 -22.44 -20.53
CA GLU A 823 -12.58 -23.32 -19.63
C GLU A 823 -14.02 -22.85 -19.33
N ALA A 824 -14.26 -21.54 -19.37
CA ALA A 824 -15.54 -20.99 -18.97
C ALA A 824 -16.54 -20.95 -20.14
N PRO A 825 -17.75 -21.48 -19.95
CA PRO A 825 -18.86 -21.33 -20.92
C PRO A 825 -19.31 -19.85 -21.04
N VAL A 826 -20.21 -19.59 -21.98
CA VAL A 826 -20.86 -18.28 -22.10
C VAL A 826 -21.67 -17.97 -20.83
N GLY A 827 -21.60 -16.74 -20.34
CA GLY A 827 -22.29 -16.28 -19.12
C GLY A 827 -21.39 -16.14 -17.89
N TYR A 828 -20.09 -16.40 -18.03
CA TYR A 828 -19.09 -16.08 -17.01
C TYR A 828 -18.40 -14.76 -17.33
N ALA A 829 -18.17 -13.96 -16.31
CA ALA A 829 -17.41 -12.72 -16.39
C ALA A 829 -16.12 -12.83 -15.57
N PHE A 830 -15.10 -12.09 -16.00
CA PHE A 830 -13.78 -12.07 -15.37
C PHE A 830 -13.43 -10.66 -14.97
N ASP A 831 -12.95 -10.51 -13.76
CA ASP A 831 -12.45 -9.24 -13.23
C ASP A 831 -11.21 -9.52 -12.35
N TYR A 832 -10.73 -8.49 -11.67
CA TYR A 832 -9.56 -8.54 -10.83
C TYR A 832 -9.86 -7.86 -9.50
N ALA A 833 -9.15 -8.26 -8.47
CA ALA A 833 -9.19 -7.62 -7.16
C ALA A 833 -7.76 -7.27 -6.69
N GLY A 834 -7.65 -6.48 -5.66
CA GLY A 834 -6.38 -6.14 -5.03
C GLY A 834 -5.30 -5.61 -5.99
N ALA A 835 -4.06 -6.05 -5.81
CA ALA A 835 -2.91 -5.61 -6.61
C ALA A 835 -3.05 -5.95 -8.10
N SER A 836 -3.70 -7.07 -8.45
CA SER A 836 -3.97 -7.44 -9.85
C SER A 836 -4.88 -6.43 -10.55
N ARG A 837 -5.91 -5.90 -9.85
CA ARG A 837 -6.80 -4.87 -10.38
C ARG A 837 -6.05 -3.57 -10.64
N GLN A 838 -5.25 -3.13 -9.68
CA GLN A 838 -4.43 -1.94 -9.83
C GLN A 838 -3.46 -2.07 -11.01
N TYR A 839 -2.78 -3.22 -11.14
CA TYR A 839 -1.89 -3.48 -12.26
C TYR A 839 -2.61 -3.35 -13.62
N VAL A 840 -3.81 -3.91 -13.76
CA VAL A 840 -4.57 -3.87 -15.01
C VAL A 840 -5.08 -2.45 -15.31
N GLN A 841 -5.55 -1.72 -14.30
CA GLN A 841 -6.05 -0.35 -14.45
C GLN A 841 -4.94 0.63 -14.81
N GLU A 842 -3.77 0.51 -14.16
CA GLU A 842 -2.65 1.44 -14.33
C GLU A 842 -1.83 1.14 -15.60
N GLY A 843 -1.83 -0.09 -16.10
CA GLY A 843 -0.95 -0.53 -17.18
C GLY A 843 -1.11 0.25 -18.50
N SER A 844 -2.28 0.81 -18.78
CA SER A 844 -2.54 1.62 -19.99
C SER A 844 -2.27 3.12 -19.80
N ALA A 845 -2.43 3.63 -18.59
CA ALA A 845 -2.34 5.06 -18.29
C ALA A 845 -0.95 5.63 -18.56
N LEU A 846 0.09 4.87 -18.29
CA LEU A 846 1.48 5.29 -18.46
C LEU A 846 1.92 5.41 -19.92
N TRP A 847 1.46 4.54 -20.80
CA TRP A 847 1.75 4.66 -22.22
C TRP A 847 1.12 5.91 -22.85
N VAL A 848 -0.10 6.25 -22.41
CA VAL A 848 -0.77 7.50 -22.81
C VAL A 848 0.01 8.72 -22.30
N THR A 849 0.47 8.67 -21.06
CA THR A 849 1.29 9.75 -20.46
C THR A 849 2.60 9.93 -21.19
N PHE A 850 3.26 8.83 -21.55
CA PHE A 850 4.51 8.85 -22.31
C PHE A 850 4.32 9.49 -23.68
N ALA A 851 3.28 9.08 -24.42
CA ALA A 851 2.95 9.66 -25.71
C ALA A 851 2.59 11.15 -25.60
N LEU A 852 1.84 11.52 -24.56
CA LEU A 852 1.47 12.91 -24.28
C LEU A 852 2.70 13.77 -23.91
N ALA A 853 3.62 13.23 -23.10
CA ALA A 853 4.87 13.89 -22.76
C ALA A 853 5.72 14.18 -24.00
N LEU A 854 5.87 13.20 -24.91
CA LEU A 854 6.58 13.39 -26.17
C LEU A 854 5.90 14.44 -27.05
N ALA A 855 4.56 14.44 -27.13
CA ALA A 855 3.81 15.42 -27.90
C ALA A 855 3.96 16.82 -27.35
N ILE A 856 3.87 17.01 -26.03
CA ILE A 856 4.04 18.29 -25.36
C ILE A 856 5.46 18.83 -25.56
N ILE A 857 6.47 17.99 -25.38
CA ILE A 857 7.87 18.39 -25.62
C ILE A 857 8.04 18.84 -27.07
N PHE A 858 7.52 18.06 -28.02
CA PHE A 858 7.57 18.41 -29.44
C PHE A 858 6.95 19.78 -29.70
N LEU A 859 5.76 20.06 -29.16
CA LEU A 859 5.06 21.33 -29.33
C LEU A 859 5.80 22.50 -28.68
N VAL A 860 6.30 22.31 -27.46
CA VAL A 860 7.10 23.33 -26.74
C VAL A 860 8.36 23.68 -27.52
N LEU A 861 9.10 22.66 -27.98
CA LEU A 861 10.29 22.85 -28.79
C LEU A 861 9.98 23.49 -30.16
N ALA A 862 8.87 23.07 -30.78
CA ALA A 862 8.45 23.66 -32.06
C ALA A 862 8.13 25.15 -31.95
N ALA A 863 7.45 25.52 -30.87
CA ALA A 863 7.18 26.96 -30.59
C ALA A 863 8.46 27.75 -30.27
N GLN A 864 9.41 27.11 -29.56
CA GLN A 864 10.67 27.73 -29.17
C GLN A 864 11.60 27.96 -30.37
N PHE A 865 11.77 26.92 -31.19
CA PHE A 865 12.65 27.00 -32.37
C PHE A 865 11.98 27.59 -33.60
N GLU A 866 10.70 27.94 -33.53
CA GLU A 866 9.89 28.32 -34.72
C GLU A 866 10.07 27.35 -35.91
N SER A 867 10.21 26.07 -35.57
CA SER A 867 10.54 25.02 -36.52
C SER A 867 9.92 23.68 -36.10
N PHE A 868 9.34 22.95 -37.01
CA PHE A 868 8.87 21.55 -36.77
C PHE A 868 9.99 20.53 -37.05
N ARG A 869 11.13 20.92 -37.63
CA ARG A 869 12.25 20.05 -37.96
C ARG A 869 13.20 19.88 -36.79
N ASP A 870 13.54 20.96 -36.10
CA ASP A 870 14.50 20.96 -35.00
C ASP A 870 14.04 20.08 -33.82
N PRO A 871 12.78 20.11 -33.39
CA PRO A 871 12.25 19.18 -32.41
C PRO A 871 12.36 17.71 -32.82
N LEU A 872 12.13 17.40 -34.10
CA LEU A 872 12.30 16.03 -34.59
C LEU A 872 13.74 15.55 -34.47
N VAL A 873 14.71 16.42 -34.78
CA VAL A 873 16.15 16.12 -34.61
C VAL A 873 16.49 15.81 -33.16
N ILE A 874 15.98 16.62 -32.24
CA ILE A 874 16.24 16.48 -30.79
C ILE A 874 15.58 15.20 -30.27
N LEU A 875 14.33 14.94 -30.61
CA LEU A 875 13.54 13.83 -30.08
C LEU A 875 13.97 12.46 -30.62
N VAL A 876 14.75 12.37 -31.70
CA VAL A 876 15.31 11.10 -32.17
C VAL A 876 16.22 10.46 -31.12
N THR A 877 16.87 11.23 -30.24
CA THR A 877 17.74 10.71 -29.19
C THR A 877 16.97 10.04 -28.05
N VAL A 878 15.70 10.39 -27.84
CA VAL A 878 14.86 9.87 -26.75
C VAL A 878 14.62 8.37 -26.85
N PRO A 879 14.09 7.82 -27.97
CA PRO A 879 13.91 6.36 -28.06
C PRO A 879 15.23 5.59 -27.95
N LEU A 880 16.33 6.14 -28.45
CA LEU A 880 17.64 5.51 -28.34
C LEU A 880 18.12 5.43 -26.89
N SER A 881 17.86 6.46 -26.11
CA SER A 881 18.14 6.50 -24.67
C SER A 881 17.26 5.49 -23.90
N ILE A 882 15.99 5.37 -24.27
CA ILE A 882 15.05 4.39 -23.70
C ILE A 882 15.55 2.97 -23.94
N CYS A 883 16.06 2.68 -25.14
CA CYS A 883 16.66 1.38 -25.41
C CYS A 883 17.79 1.08 -24.42
N GLY A 884 18.64 2.09 -24.12
CA GLY A 884 19.70 1.96 -23.14
C GLY A 884 19.19 1.66 -21.73
N ALA A 885 18.10 2.31 -21.33
CA ALA A 885 17.46 2.10 -20.03
C ALA A 885 16.76 0.73 -19.92
N LEU A 886 16.28 0.17 -21.05
CA LEU A 886 15.61 -1.15 -21.07
C LEU A 886 16.60 -2.33 -20.99
N ILE A 887 17.88 -2.14 -21.32
CA ILE A 887 18.88 -3.23 -21.30
C ILE A 887 18.98 -3.89 -19.91
N PRO A 888 19.21 -3.17 -18.79
CA PRO A 888 19.27 -3.80 -17.47
C PRO A 888 17.96 -4.46 -17.05
N LEU A 889 16.82 -3.92 -17.46
CA LEU A 889 15.51 -4.52 -17.20
C LEU A 889 15.37 -5.87 -17.95
N PHE A 890 15.76 -5.90 -19.21
CA PHE A 890 15.79 -7.12 -20.00
C PHE A 890 16.76 -8.17 -19.44
N LEU A 891 17.90 -7.75 -18.90
CA LEU A 891 18.85 -8.64 -18.23
C LEU A 891 18.34 -9.18 -16.88
N GLY A 892 17.17 -8.74 -16.41
CA GLY A 892 16.56 -9.19 -15.18
C GLY A 892 17.15 -8.57 -13.91
N TRP A 893 17.88 -7.44 -14.04
CA TRP A 893 18.41 -6.70 -12.87
C TRP A 893 17.31 -5.92 -12.18
N SER A 894 16.25 -5.56 -12.89
CA SER A 894 15.05 -4.89 -12.43
C SER A 894 13.87 -5.32 -13.30
N SER A 895 12.66 -4.85 -12.95
CA SER A 895 11.41 -5.08 -13.67
C SER A 895 10.85 -3.78 -14.26
N MET A 896 9.92 -3.90 -15.20
CA MET A 896 9.09 -2.77 -15.63
C MET A 896 8.01 -2.54 -14.57
N ASN A 897 8.20 -1.54 -13.74
CA ASN A 897 7.30 -1.16 -12.64
C ASN A 897 7.11 0.36 -12.61
N ILE A 898 6.28 0.85 -11.69
CA ILE A 898 5.96 2.29 -11.64
C ILE A 898 7.20 3.17 -11.43
N TYR A 899 8.23 2.71 -10.71
CA TYR A 899 9.46 3.46 -10.46
C TYR A 899 10.34 3.54 -11.72
N THR A 900 10.53 2.41 -12.40
CA THR A 900 11.28 2.37 -13.67
C THR A 900 10.59 3.18 -14.75
N GLN A 901 9.26 3.16 -14.82
CA GLN A 901 8.47 3.92 -15.78
C GLN A 901 8.59 5.44 -15.56
N VAL A 902 8.57 5.90 -14.31
CA VAL A 902 8.82 7.30 -13.96
C VAL A 902 10.26 7.68 -14.28
N GLY A 903 11.23 6.78 -14.04
CA GLY A 903 12.60 6.94 -14.49
C GLY A 903 12.70 7.14 -16.00
N LEU A 904 11.95 6.37 -16.80
CA LEU A 904 11.89 6.51 -18.26
C LEU A 904 11.30 7.86 -18.70
N VAL A 905 10.21 8.32 -18.06
CA VAL A 905 9.64 9.65 -18.35
C VAL A 905 10.63 10.77 -17.99
N THR A 906 11.27 10.65 -16.84
CA THR A 906 12.32 11.61 -16.42
C THR A 906 13.47 11.65 -17.44
N LEU A 907 13.89 10.50 -17.94
CA LEU A 907 14.96 10.37 -18.94
C LEU A 907 14.64 11.12 -20.24
N ILE A 908 13.36 11.20 -20.66
CA ILE A 908 12.95 11.98 -21.85
C ILE A 908 13.39 13.44 -21.70
N GLY A 909 13.09 14.04 -20.55
CA GLY A 909 13.47 15.44 -20.27
C GLY A 909 14.97 15.64 -20.21
N LEU A 910 15.67 14.72 -19.54
CA LEU A 910 17.12 14.79 -19.35
C LEU A 910 17.89 14.75 -20.67
N ILE A 911 17.59 13.79 -21.52
CA ILE A 911 18.31 13.58 -22.76
C ILE A 911 17.98 14.66 -23.81
N SER A 912 16.72 15.15 -23.82
CA SER A 912 16.31 16.22 -24.72
C SER A 912 17.12 17.51 -24.49
N LYS A 913 17.52 17.79 -23.25
CA LYS A 913 18.33 18.96 -22.87
C LYS A 913 19.68 18.98 -23.60
N HIS A 914 20.38 17.85 -23.70
CA HIS A 914 21.62 17.75 -24.46
C HIS A 914 21.42 18.03 -25.94
N GLY A 915 20.35 17.52 -26.52
CA GLY A 915 19.95 17.77 -27.90
C GLY A 915 19.66 19.24 -28.17
N ILE A 916 18.91 19.90 -27.27
CA ILE A 916 18.58 21.33 -27.34
C ILE A 916 19.85 22.16 -27.40
N LEU A 917 20.81 21.93 -26.51
CA LEU A 917 22.07 22.70 -26.45
C LEU A 917 22.89 22.60 -27.74
N ILE A 918 22.97 21.40 -28.33
CA ILE A 918 23.75 21.20 -29.55
C ILE A 918 23.05 21.84 -30.76
N VAL A 919 21.74 21.62 -30.91
CA VAL A 919 20.96 22.10 -32.06
C VAL A 919 20.84 23.61 -32.03
N GLU A 920 20.59 24.22 -30.89
CA GLU A 920 20.49 25.66 -30.75
C GLU A 920 21.81 26.36 -31.10
N PHE A 921 22.91 25.81 -30.55
CA PHE A 921 24.24 26.39 -30.84
C PHE A 921 24.65 26.18 -32.31
N ALA A 922 24.28 25.06 -32.93
CA ALA A 922 24.50 24.85 -34.34
C ALA A 922 23.69 25.86 -35.21
N ASN A 923 22.43 26.10 -34.82
CA ASN A 923 21.60 27.11 -35.51
C ASN A 923 22.14 28.53 -35.35
N GLN A 924 22.69 28.85 -34.16
CA GLN A 924 23.35 30.13 -33.90
C GLN A 924 24.62 30.30 -34.77
N LEU A 925 25.52 29.31 -34.82
CA LEU A 925 26.70 29.33 -35.64
C LEU A 925 26.39 29.52 -37.15
N ARG A 926 25.31 28.90 -37.63
CA ARG A 926 24.85 29.12 -39.02
C ARG A 926 24.39 30.54 -39.24
N LYS A 927 23.68 31.12 -38.26
CA LYS A 927 23.18 32.51 -38.37
C LYS A 927 24.29 33.53 -38.29
N ASP A 928 25.24 33.34 -37.36
CA ASP A 928 26.27 34.36 -37.05
C ASP A 928 27.51 34.23 -37.99
N LYS A 929 27.93 33.02 -38.34
CA LYS A 929 29.12 32.75 -39.14
C LYS A 929 28.83 32.29 -40.55
N GLY A 930 27.55 32.02 -40.91
CA GLY A 930 27.18 31.53 -42.25
C GLY A 930 27.70 30.13 -42.58
N LEU A 931 27.94 29.29 -41.59
CA LEU A 931 28.45 27.93 -41.76
C LEU A 931 27.41 26.99 -42.39
N THR A 932 27.91 25.99 -43.15
CA THR A 932 27.02 24.95 -43.65
C THR A 932 26.44 24.09 -42.48
N PRO A 933 25.29 23.42 -42.65
CA PRO A 933 24.71 22.59 -41.59
C PRO A 933 25.67 21.59 -41.01
N ARG A 934 26.57 21.03 -41.84
CA ARG A 934 27.58 20.07 -41.43
C ARG A 934 28.67 20.71 -40.55
N GLU A 935 29.24 21.77 -41.00
CA GLU A 935 30.31 22.51 -40.28
C GLU A 935 29.78 23.06 -38.96
N ALA A 936 28.56 23.60 -38.99
CA ALA A 936 27.91 24.17 -37.82
C ALA A 936 27.65 23.14 -36.72
N VAL A 937 27.13 21.93 -37.06
CA VAL A 937 26.88 20.91 -36.06
C VAL A 937 28.18 20.23 -35.58
N GLU A 938 29.18 20.09 -36.43
CA GLU A 938 30.49 19.54 -36.05
C GLU A 938 31.20 20.51 -35.07
N GLU A 939 31.19 21.81 -35.32
CA GLU A 939 31.72 22.82 -34.41
C GLU A 939 30.91 22.94 -33.12
N ALA A 940 29.59 22.97 -33.22
CA ALA A 940 28.70 23.05 -32.06
C ALA A 940 28.88 21.83 -31.12
N ALA A 941 28.88 20.61 -31.65
CA ALA A 941 29.04 19.42 -30.87
C ALA A 941 30.43 19.35 -30.19
N ALA A 942 31.47 19.84 -30.87
CA ALA A 942 32.81 19.88 -30.29
C ALA A 942 32.94 20.90 -29.15
N ILE A 943 32.34 22.08 -29.28
CA ILE A 943 32.31 23.10 -28.22
C ILE A 943 31.48 22.64 -27.03
N ARG A 944 30.36 22.00 -27.27
CA ARG A 944 29.45 21.52 -26.23
C ARG A 944 29.83 20.17 -25.64
N LEU A 945 30.92 19.52 -26.12
CA LEU A 945 31.36 18.21 -25.62
C LEU A 945 31.64 18.21 -24.11
N ARG A 946 32.39 19.21 -23.59
CA ARG A 946 32.76 19.29 -22.17
C ARG A 946 31.54 19.49 -21.27
N PRO A 947 30.62 20.46 -21.54
CA PRO A 947 29.37 20.58 -20.78
C PRO A 947 28.55 19.31 -20.79
N VAL A 948 28.29 18.71 -21.93
CA VAL A 948 27.47 17.49 -22.06
C VAL A 948 28.08 16.34 -21.27
N LEU A 949 29.39 16.12 -21.37
CA LEU A 949 30.05 15.06 -20.59
C LEU A 949 30.03 15.34 -19.09
N MET A 950 30.19 16.61 -18.68
CA MET A 950 30.19 17.01 -17.28
C MET A 950 28.81 16.82 -16.65
N THR A 951 27.74 17.24 -17.33
CA THR A 951 26.36 17.10 -16.86
C THR A 951 25.94 15.62 -16.84
N THR A 952 26.30 14.84 -17.87
CA THR A 952 26.08 13.38 -17.87
C THR A 952 26.81 12.71 -16.71
N ALA A 953 28.08 13.03 -16.49
CA ALA A 953 28.85 12.47 -15.39
C ALA A 953 28.25 12.86 -14.03
N ALA A 954 27.85 14.13 -13.84
CA ALA A 954 27.19 14.58 -12.63
C ALA A 954 25.88 13.82 -12.35
N MET A 955 25.07 13.59 -13.40
CA MET A 955 23.83 12.80 -13.29
C MET A 955 24.14 11.33 -13.00
N VAL A 956 24.96 10.68 -13.80
CA VAL A 956 25.24 9.24 -13.68
C VAL A 956 25.90 8.91 -12.35
N PHE A 957 26.94 9.66 -11.97
CA PHE A 957 27.62 9.45 -10.69
C PHE A 957 26.75 9.90 -9.50
N GLY A 958 25.89 10.91 -9.69
CA GLY A 958 24.88 11.30 -8.71
C GLY A 958 23.85 10.20 -8.43
N MET A 959 23.61 9.27 -9.38
CA MET A 959 22.72 8.11 -9.19
C MET A 959 23.43 6.92 -8.51
N VAL A 960 24.75 6.92 -8.39
CA VAL A 960 25.49 5.80 -7.77
C VAL A 960 24.98 5.47 -6.36
N PRO A 961 24.75 6.44 -5.45
CA PRO A 961 24.20 6.12 -4.13
C PRO A 961 22.84 5.42 -4.18
N LEU A 962 21.99 5.73 -5.17
CA LEU A 962 20.73 5.02 -5.39
C LEU A 962 20.96 3.58 -5.89
N ILE A 963 21.92 3.36 -6.77
CA ILE A 963 22.21 2.05 -7.35
C ILE A 963 22.84 1.08 -6.33
N ILE A 964 23.65 1.61 -5.40
CA ILE A 964 24.29 0.80 -4.34
C ILE A 964 23.50 0.79 -3.04
N ALA A 965 22.28 1.32 -3.06
CA ALA A 965 21.43 1.44 -1.88
C ALA A 965 21.16 0.08 -1.23
N THR A 966 21.19 0.04 0.10
CA THR A 966 20.85 -1.12 0.92
C THR A 966 19.87 -0.71 2.01
N GLY A 967 19.27 -1.67 2.70
CA GLY A 967 18.32 -1.41 3.78
C GLY A 967 16.89 -1.13 3.30
N ALA A 968 16.12 -0.42 4.11
CA ALA A 968 14.73 -0.11 3.84
C ALA A 968 14.56 0.75 2.58
N GLY A 969 13.62 0.41 1.69
CA GLY A 969 13.35 1.13 0.44
C GLY A 969 14.48 1.08 -0.60
N ALA A 970 15.35 0.06 -0.54
CA ALA A 970 16.52 -0.04 -1.41
C ALA A 970 16.15 -0.38 -2.86
N VAL A 971 15.12 -1.22 -3.07
CA VAL A 971 14.78 -1.74 -4.41
C VAL A 971 14.20 -0.64 -5.30
N SER A 972 13.27 0.15 -4.80
CA SER A 972 12.69 1.29 -5.55
C SER A 972 13.74 2.35 -5.91
N ARG A 973 14.71 2.61 -5.00
CA ARG A 973 15.83 3.51 -5.25
C ARG A 973 16.75 2.98 -6.36
N PHE A 974 17.09 1.69 -6.28
CA PHE A 974 17.89 1.00 -7.30
C PHE A 974 17.24 1.10 -8.68
N ASP A 975 15.93 0.84 -8.78
CA ASP A 975 15.18 0.82 -10.03
C ASP A 975 15.22 2.18 -10.76
N ILE A 976 14.94 3.27 -10.05
CA ILE A 976 15.02 4.63 -10.61
C ILE A 976 16.47 4.97 -10.99
N GLY A 977 17.40 4.74 -10.07
CA GLY A 977 18.83 5.06 -10.29
C GLY A 977 19.42 4.33 -11.48
N MET A 978 19.11 3.05 -11.63
CA MET A 978 19.60 2.20 -12.71
C MET A 978 19.09 2.64 -14.09
N VAL A 979 17.78 2.86 -14.22
CA VAL A 979 17.15 3.31 -15.46
C VAL A 979 17.72 4.64 -15.93
N ILE A 980 17.89 5.59 -15.02
CA ILE A 980 18.40 6.93 -15.36
C ILE A 980 19.90 6.85 -15.69
N ALA A 981 20.69 6.17 -14.88
CA ALA A 981 22.15 6.08 -15.13
C ALA A 981 22.49 5.40 -16.46
N THR A 982 21.85 4.27 -16.76
CA THR A 982 22.08 3.54 -18.01
C THR A 982 21.49 4.26 -19.21
N GLY A 983 20.28 4.78 -19.08
CA GLY A 983 19.63 5.55 -20.14
C GLY A 983 20.38 6.83 -20.49
N MET A 984 20.86 7.57 -19.49
CA MET A 984 21.68 8.78 -19.69
C MET A 984 23.03 8.45 -20.33
N SER A 985 23.72 7.40 -19.86
CA SER A 985 25.04 7.02 -20.38
C SER A 985 24.95 6.66 -21.87
N ILE A 986 24.02 5.80 -22.22
CA ILE A 986 23.81 5.34 -23.61
C ILE A 986 23.19 6.47 -24.46
N GLY A 987 22.22 7.19 -23.91
CA GLY A 987 21.57 8.29 -24.59
C GLY A 987 22.50 9.45 -24.94
N THR A 988 23.46 9.77 -24.04
CA THR A 988 24.47 10.79 -24.31
C THR A 988 25.39 10.35 -25.46
N LEU A 989 25.77 9.07 -25.49
CA LEU A 989 26.56 8.52 -26.60
C LEU A 989 25.80 8.73 -27.93
N PHE A 990 24.54 8.38 -27.99
CA PHE A 990 23.73 8.60 -29.18
C PHE A 990 23.53 10.09 -29.51
N THR A 991 23.35 10.95 -28.50
CA THR A 991 23.25 12.39 -28.72
C THR A 991 24.52 12.96 -29.35
N LEU A 992 25.70 12.49 -28.96
CA LEU A 992 26.97 12.98 -29.49
C LEU A 992 27.25 12.51 -30.92
N PHE A 993 26.74 11.34 -31.36
CA PHE A 993 27.05 10.78 -32.67
C PHE A 993 25.87 10.71 -33.64
N VAL A 994 24.68 10.35 -33.17
CA VAL A 994 23.49 10.17 -34.02
C VAL A 994 22.80 11.51 -34.28
N LEU A 995 22.63 12.35 -33.28
CA LEU A 995 21.97 13.65 -33.45
C LEU A 995 22.65 14.53 -34.49
N PRO A 996 24.00 14.69 -34.57
CA PRO A 996 24.65 15.45 -35.63
C PRO A 996 24.38 14.88 -37.05
N CYS A 997 24.29 13.54 -37.19
CA CYS A 997 23.93 12.93 -38.46
C CYS A 997 22.49 13.27 -38.88
N VAL A 998 21.52 13.19 -37.96
CA VAL A 998 20.13 13.52 -38.22
C VAL A 998 19.97 15.02 -38.49
N TYR A 999 20.68 15.88 -37.76
CA TYR A 999 20.66 17.33 -37.99
C TYR A 999 21.09 17.67 -39.42
N THR A 1000 22.17 17.10 -39.92
CA THR A 1000 22.62 17.35 -41.29
C THR A 1000 21.64 16.91 -42.37
N LEU A 1001 20.71 15.99 -42.06
CA LEU A 1001 19.69 15.54 -43.00
C LEU A 1001 18.44 16.44 -43.01
N LEU A 1002 18.03 16.89 -41.82
CA LEU A 1002 16.77 17.58 -41.60
C LEU A 1002 16.92 19.14 -41.58
N ALA A 1003 18.14 19.62 -41.39
CA ALA A 1003 18.39 21.09 -41.36
C ALA A 1003 17.94 21.75 -42.66
N LYS A 1004 17.45 23.01 -42.55
CA LYS A 1004 17.08 23.81 -43.75
C LYS A 1004 18.28 23.90 -44.66
N PRO A 1005 18.11 23.62 -45.97
CA PRO A 1005 19.18 23.92 -46.97
C PRO A 1005 19.49 25.42 -46.93
N ASP A 1006 20.73 25.74 -47.19
CA ASP A 1006 21.16 27.11 -47.25
C ASP A 1006 20.34 27.80 -48.39
N LYS A 1007 19.83 29.02 -48.12
CA LYS A 1007 19.29 29.83 -49.22
C LYS A 1007 20.43 30.09 -50.18
N PRO A 1008 20.25 29.80 -51.49
CA PRO A 1008 21.28 30.12 -52.47
C PRO A 1008 21.66 31.59 -52.53
#